data_4524422c3eac5c5896fcc1160499f853
#
_entry.id   4524422c3eac5c5896fcc1160499f853
#
_cell.length_a   1.000
_cell.length_b   1.000
_cell.length_c   1.000
_cell.angle_alpha   90.00
_cell.angle_beta   90.00
_cell.angle_gamma   90.00
#
_symmetry.space_group_name_H-M   'P 1'
#
loop_
_entity.id
_entity.type
_entity.pdbx_description
1 polymer ?
#
loop_
_entity_poly.entity_id
_entity_poly.type
_entity_poly.pdbx_seq_one_letter_code
_entity_poly.pdbx_strand_id
1 'polypeptide(L)'
;MLRLVQLACSIVFLASVLSAQFSSGIQGTIADRTAAVVPGAQVVVTNVETGVSRETTSNDEGVYRVLSLNAGTYKVIAKKEGFGAAEQGSVVLGVSETRRVDFSLSVGNLVETVTVNAQPTILETEEGRISGSIDSKQLRELPVPNRNVFNLLSLQPGVSGRTLTNNTAGGSSTPSINANGQRVDSNSFTVDDMNANSISRGGRSEVTPNLETVAEVRVVANNFSAVQGRNMGAQVSVVTKSGTNEFHGTVWEYHRNNKLQSRNLFQSSVPVNRYNQFGVGVGGPIIKNRTFFYFTYEGLRDTGATTATATVETAQLREFVQRTRPNSVAAQVFKFRPIGDPTINLVDVGTPQQGVNVFSTTLKDGIFDIGTVQYQSPNSNTSNQVTWRIDHELRPGKDRLYAYYYRHTGNGGCLTPCVRPDFLRYNPTKGNFGNVNWTRTLNPTMMNELRAGVTRWEGTYSDPLNKQVPELVITGMTTIRDVNTFPGGWFPTEYVVRDMFSWVKGSHGIKFGGEVRRAHNNLWHTRNFIPAFSFANVLDFIDDEPLEMRRTVDPRTGVPTTTRVDQRIWEGDLFLQDDWKVRRNLTLNLGLRYDYFGPYTDSHNRLRDLSQAPAITDKPSRPAGLTSCLRAGTPTH
;
A
#
# COMPACT_ATOMS: atom_id res chain seq x y z
N MET A 1 -22.79 -22.53 -16.64
CA MET A 1 -21.84 -21.45 -16.42
C MET A 1 -21.55 -20.62 -17.67
N LEU A 2 -21.11 -21.19 -18.79
CA LEU A 2 -20.77 -20.41 -20.01
C LEU A 2 -21.88 -19.49 -20.51
N ARG A 3 -23.14 -19.94 -20.50
CA ARG A 3 -24.31 -19.14 -20.92
C ARG A 3 -24.65 -17.97 -19.96
N LEU A 4 -24.39 -18.13 -18.65
CA LEU A 4 -24.54 -17.05 -17.67
C LEU A 4 -23.43 -16.01 -17.81
N VAL A 5 -22.21 -16.44 -18.13
CA VAL A 5 -21.07 -15.54 -18.42
C VAL A 5 -21.31 -14.79 -19.74
N GLN A 6 -21.84 -15.47 -20.77
CA GLN A 6 -22.22 -14.82 -22.02
C GLN A 6 -23.38 -13.83 -21.85
N LEU A 7 -24.38 -14.17 -21.03
CA LEU A 7 -25.47 -13.26 -20.70
C LEU A 7 -24.98 -12.06 -19.88
N ALA A 8 -24.10 -12.29 -18.89
CA ALA A 8 -23.46 -11.23 -18.13
C ALA A 8 -22.57 -10.35 -19.02
N CYS A 9 -21.77 -10.94 -19.92
CA CYS A 9 -20.99 -10.17 -20.91
C CYS A 9 -21.89 -9.41 -21.88
N SER A 10 -23.03 -9.98 -22.30
CA SER A 10 -23.99 -9.28 -23.17
C SER A 10 -24.70 -8.15 -22.44
N ILE A 11 -25.03 -8.30 -21.17
CA ILE A 11 -25.60 -7.25 -20.32
C ILE A 11 -24.56 -6.15 -20.06
N VAL A 12 -23.29 -6.51 -19.83
CA VAL A 12 -22.17 -5.55 -19.71
C VAL A 12 -21.93 -4.82 -21.04
N PHE A 13 -22.08 -5.49 -22.18
CA PHE A 13 -21.94 -4.86 -23.51
C PHE A 13 -23.14 -3.96 -23.88
N LEU A 14 -24.35 -4.26 -23.40
CA LEU A 14 -25.52 -3.37 -23.56
C LEU A 14 -25.52 -2.23 -22.52
N ALA A 15 -24.90 -2.41 -21.35
CA ALA A 15 -24.70 -1.37 -20.34
C ALA A 15 -23.60 -0.37 -20.72
N SER A 16 -22.84 -0.61 -21.78
CA SER A 16 -21.73 0.26 -22.23
C SER A 16 -22.15 1.63 -22.75
N VAL A 17 -23.43 1.99 -22.62
CA VAL A 17 -23.96 3.33 -23.02
C VAL A 17 -24.24 4.23 -21.80
N LEU A 18 -24.09 3.74 -20.54
CA LEU A 18 -24.45 4.47 -19.33
C LEU A 18 -23.32 4.41 -18.31
N SER A 19 -22.66 5.52 -18.05
CA SER A 19 -21.41 5.46 -17.30
C SER A 19 -21.01 6.76 -16.64
N ALA A 20 -20.33 6.74 -15.48
CA ALA A 20 -19.66 7.88 -14.96
C ALA A 20 -19.03 7.97 -13.58
N GLN A 21 -18.67 8.64 -12.76
CA GLN A 21 -17.61 9.43 -12.36
C GLN A 21 -17.31 9.73 -10.87
N PHE A 22 -16.07 9.90 -10.51
CA PHE A 22 -15.54 10.65 -9.38
C PHE A 22 -14.73 11.85 -9.85
N SER A 23 -15.06 13.04 -9.38
CA SER A 23 -14.21 14.20 -9.55
C SER A 23 -14.61 15.31 -8.61
N SER A 24 -13.69 16.20 -8.39
CA SER A 24 -13.98 17.48 -7.78
C SER A 24 -14.90 18.28 -8.68
N GLY A 25 -15.66 19.17 -8.10
CA GLY A 25 -16.59 20.01 -8.83
C GLY A 25 -16.69 21.41 -8.26
N ILE A 26 -17.14 22.34 -9.08
CA ILE A 26 -17.50 23.70 -8.65
C ILE A 26 -18.98 23.85 -8.90
N GLN A 27 -19.72 24.33 -7.89
CA GLN A 27 -21.14 24.62 -8.01
C GLN A 27 -21.46 25.93 -7.29
N GLY A 28 -22.61 26.50 -7.58
CA GLY A 28 -23.05 27.72 -6.91
C GLY A 28 -24.40 28.19 -7.42
N THR A 29 -24.84 29.33 -6.90
CA THR A 29 -26.08 30.01 -7.30
C THR A 29 -25.72 31.35 -7.91
N ILE A 30 -26.37 31.69 -9.00
CA ILE A 30 -26.26 32.99 -9.64
C ILE A 30 -27.55 33.79 -9.35
N ALA A 31 -27.40 34.93 -8.72
CA ALA A 31 -28.47 35.84 -8.40
C ALA A 31 -28.11 37.28 -8.84
N ASP A 32 -29.07 38.14 -8.90
CA ASP A 32 -28.84 39.57 -9.03
C ASP A 32 -28.63 40.25 -7.66
N ARG A 33 -28.43 41.56 -7.64
CA ARG A 33 -28.26 42.32 -6.40
C ARG A 33 -29.46 42.31 -5.48
N THR A 34 -30.66 42.00 -6.00
CA THR A 34 -31.88 41.88 -5.21
C THR A 34 -32.13 40.47 -4.69
N ALA A 35 -31.14 39.57 -4.87
CA ALA A 35 -31.23 38.15 -4.58
C ALA A 35 -32.23 37.36 -5.46
N ALA A 36 -32.73 37.93 -6.57
CA ALA A 36 -33.49 37.17 -7.56
C ALA A 36 -32.54 36.28 -8.38
N VAL A 37 -32.95 35.04 -8.62
CA VAL A 37 -32.13 34.06 -9.36
C VAL A 37 -32.01 34.46 -10.84
N VAL A 38 -30.84 34.17 -11.44
CA VAL A 38 -30.55 34.47 -12.85
C VAL A 38 -30.42 33.15 -13.63
N PRO A 39 -31.49 32.69 -14.30
CA PRO A 39 -31.45 31.49 -15.13
C PRO A 39 -30.66 31.69 -16.43
N GLY A 40 -30.10 30.60 -16.97
CA GLY A 40 -29.42 30.59 -18.26
C GLY A 40 -28.17 31.49 -18.30
N ALA A 41 -27.53 31.80 -17.16
CA ALA A 41 -26.24 32.46 -17.12
C ALA A 41 -25.15 31.48 -17.50
N GLN A 42 -24.25 31.85 -18.40
CA GLN A 42 -23.09 31.06 -18.81
C GLN A 42 -22.01 31.14 -17.72
N VAL A 43 -21.49 30.00 -17.32
CA VAL A 43 -20.35 29.89 -16.37
C VAL A 43 -19.21 29.19 -17.06
N VAL A 44 -18.04 29.84 -17.06
CA VAL A 44 -16.78 29.30 -17.59
C VAL A 44 -15.82 29.10 -16.43
N VAL A 45 -15.34 27.88 -16.28
CA VAL A 45 -14.37 27.48 -15.26
C VAL A 45 -13.07 27.09 -15.96
N THR A 46 -12.02 27.88 -15.74
CA THR A 46 -10.70 27.70 -16.39
C THR A 46 -9.66 27.32 -15.36
N ASN A 47 -8.96 26.23 -15.58
CA ASN A 47 -7.80 25.87 -14.78
C ASN A 47 -6.64 26.85 -15.12
N VAL A 48 -6.10 27.50 -14.10
CA VAL A 48 -5.09 28.57 -14.28
C VAL A 48 -3.77 28.00 -14.80
N GLU A 49 -3.42 26.77 -14.42
CA GLU A 49 -2.12 26.16 -14.71
C GLU A 49 -2.08 25.52 -16.11
N THR A 50 -3.20 24.95 -16.55
CA THR A 50 -3.30 24.23 -17.82
C THR A 50 -4.01 25.02 -18.92
N GLY A 51 -4.75 26.08 -18.57
CA GLY A 51 -5.57 26.85 -19.51
C GLY A 51 -6.82 26.10 -20.00
N VAL A 52 -7.07 24.89 -19.52
CA VAL A 52 -8.23 24.08 -19.93
C VAL A 52 -9.50 24.66 -19.30
N SER A 53 -10.52 24.90 -20.13
CA SER A 53 -11.79 25.48 -19.71
C SER A 53 -12.94 24.49 -19.81
N ARG A 54 -13.93 24.62 -18.91
CA ARG A 54 -15.22 23.93 -18.91
C ARG A 54 -16.34 24.96 -18.84
N GLU A 55 -17.43 24.69 -19.53
CA GLU A 55 -18.58 25.59 -19.57
C GLU A 55 -19.87 24.90 -19.12
N THR A 56 -20.72 25.65 -18.45
CA THR A 56 -22.06 25.22 -18.06
C THR A 56 -23.01 26.43 -18.05
N THR A 57 -24.30 26.20 -17.83
CA THR A 57 -25.33 27.25 -17.67
C THR A 57 -26.10 27.05 -16.38
N SER A 58 -26.55 28.15 -15.76
CA SER A 58 -27.43 28.05 -14.61
C SER A 58 -28.83 27.56 -15.03
N ASN A 59 -29.46 26.75 -14.18
CA ASN A 59 -30.84 26.27 -14.36
C ASN A 59 -31.88 27.33 -13.95
N ASP A 60 -33.16 26.95 -13.97
CA ASP A 60 -34.30 27.85 -13.63
C ASP A 60 -34.25 28.35 -12.18
N GLU A 61 -33.54 27.62 -11.28
CA GLU A 61 -33.31 28.00 -9.89
C GLU A 61 -32.02 28.82 -9.71
N GLY A 62 -31.36 29.21 -10.81
CA GLY A 62 -30.11 29.94 -10.82
C GLY A 62 -28.90 29.09 -10.39
N VAL A 63 -29.04 27.78 -10.22
CA VAL A 63 -27.97 26.88 -9.78
C VAL A 63 -27.14 26.42 -10.98
N TYR A 64 -25.82 26.46 -10.84
CA TYR A 64 -24.88 25.87 -11.81
C TYR A 64 -24.01 24.82 -11.16
N ARG A 65 -23.55 23.85 -11.94
CA ARG A 65 -22.60 22.83 -11.52
C ARG A 65 -21.61 22.51 -12.66
N VAL A 66 -20.33 22.47 -12.35
CA VAL A 66 -19.26 22.00 -13.23
C VAL A 66 -18.60 20.81 -12.56
N LEU A 67 -18.71 19.65 -13.16
CA LEU A 67 -18.22 18.37 -12.65
C LEU A 67 -16.88 18.00 -13.30
N SER A 68 -16.20 17.01 -12.74
CA SER A 68 -14.95 16.42 -13.28
C SER A 68 -13.82 17.41 -13.47
N LEU A 69 -13.63 18.24 -12.50
CA LEU A 69 -12.47 19.09 -12.42
C LEU A 69 -11.33 18.33 -11.68
N ASN A 70 -10.10 18.58 -12.08
CA ASN A 70 -8.95 18.15 -11.30
C ASN A 70 -8.79 18.98 -10.04
N ALA A 71 -8.07 18.45 -9.06
CA ALA A 71 -7.51 19.33 -8.04
C ALA A 71 -6.59 20.38 -8.69
N GLY A 72 -6.66 21.61 -8.22
CA GLY A 72 -5.89 22.72 -8.77
C GLY A 72 -6.54 24.07 -8.55
N THR A 73 -5.96 25.12 -9.12
CA THR A 73 -6.45 26.50 -9.01
C THR A 73 -7.26 26.88 -10.23
N TYR A 74 -8.46 27.41 -9.98
CA TYR A 74 -9.42 27.77 -11.04
C TYR A 74 -9.80 29.23 -11.00
N LYS A 75 -10.09 29.75 -12.19
CA LYS A 75 -10.77 31.01 -12.43
C LYS A 75 -12.19 30.72 -12.89
N VAL A 76 -13.19 31.29 -12.24
CA VAL A 76 -14.61 31.09 -12.55
C VAL A 76 -15.21 32.41 -13.01
N ILE A 77 -15.86 32.43 -14.15
CA ILE A 77 -16.50 33.61 -14.72
C ILE A 77 -17.96 33.28 -15.00
N ALA A 78 -18.87 34.11 -14.48
CA ALA A 78 -20.31 34.08 -14.79
C ALA A 78 -20.70 35.25 -15.66
N LYS A 79 -21.49 34.99 -16.74
CA LYS A 79 -21.93 35.99 -17.72
C LYS A 79 -23.40 35.77 -18.08
N LYS A 80 -24.14 36.86 -18.25
CA LYS A 80 -25.51 36.83 -18.80
C LYS A 80 -25.74 38.10 -19.59
N GLU A 81 -26.44 38.01 -20.72
CA GLU A 81 -26.85 39.17 -21.49
C GLU A 81 -27.72 40.11 -20.65
N GLY A 82 -27.41 41.40 -20.67
CA GLY A 82 -28.05 42.41 -19.82
C GLY A 82 -27.47 42.56 -18.42
N PHE A 83 -26.46 41.77 -18.06
CA PHE A 83 -25.75 41.84 -16.78
C PHE A 83 -24.25 42.02 -16.99
N GLY A 84 -23.58 42.66 -16.03
CA GLY A 84 -22.13 42.69 -15.94
C GLY A 84 -21.53 41.31 -15.64
N ALA A 85 -20.38 41.02 -16.23
CA ALA A 85 -19.67 39.76 -15.93
C ALA A 85 -19.10 39.78 -14.51
N ALA A 86 -19.23 38.67 -13.77
CA ALA A 86 -18.61 38.49 -12.46
C ALA A 86 -17.51 37.42 -12.55
N GLU A 87 -16.38 37.68 -11.92
CA GLU A 87 -15.21 36.82 -11.91
C GLU A 87 -14.77 36.50 -10.47
N GLN A 88 -14.53 35.23 -10.20
CA GLN A 88 -13.84 34.74 -9.01
C GLN A 88 -12.53 34.12 -9.44
N GLY A 89 -11.42 34.77 -9.12
CA GLY A 89 -10.08 34.23 -9.31
C GLY A 89 -9.64 33.34 -8.15
N SER A 90 -8.63 32.52 -8.41
CA SER A 90 -7.92 31.71 -7.38
C SER A 90 -8.80 30.78 -6.53
N VAL A 91 -9.79 30.15 -7.15
CA VAL A 91 -10.61 29.11 -6.52
C VAL A 91 -9.78 27.84 -6.42
N VAL A 92 -9.26 27.54 -5.24
CA VAL A 92 -8.52 26.29 -4.99
C VAL A 92 -9.52 25.16 -4.81
N LEU A 93 -9.36 24.10 -5.59
CA LEU A 93 -10.20 22.92 -5.58
C LEU A 93 -9.36 21.71 -5.18
N GLY A 94 -9.73 21.08 -4.05
CA GLY A 94 -9.11 19.85 -3.56
C GLY A 94 -9.67 18.60 -4.26
N VAL A 95 -9.07 17.45 -3.94
CA VAL A 95 -9.46 16.15 -4.48
C VAL A 95 -10.80 15.70 -3.94
N SER A 96 -11.69 15.20 -4.81
CA SER A 96 -13.04 14.74 -4.46
C SER A 96 -13.82 15.79 -3.65
N GLU A 97 -13.57 17.05 -3.89
CA GLU A 97 -14.21 18.19 -3.22
C GLU A 97 -15.24 18.82 -4.15
N THR A 98 -16.40 19.18 -3.59
CA THR A 98 -17.36 20.04 -4.27
C THR A 98 -17.31 21.44 -3.66
N ARG A 99 -16.74 22.39 -4.41
CA ARG A 99 -16.55 23.78 -3.97
C ARG A 99 -17.73 24.63 -4.34
N ARG A 100 -18.25 25.40 -3.38
CA ARG A 100 -19.31 26.37 -3.64
C ARG A 100 -18.75 27.74 -4.01
N VAL A 101 -19.22 28.31 -5.13
CA VAL A 101 -18.89 29.65 -5.60
C VAL A 101 -20.17 30.32 -6.08
N ASP A 102 -20.72 31.23 -5.30
CA ASP A 102 -21.95 31.97 -5.64
C ASP A 102 -21.58 33.31 -6.30
N PHE A 103 -22.40 33.74 -7.26
CA PHE A 103 -22.24 35.00 -7.96
C PHE A 103 -23.45 35.92 -7.79
N SER A 104 -23.18 37.22 -7.60
CA SER A 104 -24.18 38.28 -7.67
C SER A 104 -23.88 39.15 -8.89
N LEU A 105 -24.75 39.07 -9.91
CA LEU A 105 -24.61 39.85 -11.15
C LEU A 105 -25.28 41.22 -11.01
N SER A 106 -24.64 42.28 -11.52
CA SER A 106 -25.23 43.62 -11.59
C SER A 106 -25.88 43.85 -12.95
N VAL A 107 -27.05 44.46 -12.96
CA VAL A 107 -27.77 44.85 -14.20
C VAL A 107 -26.97 46.00 -14.84
N GLY A 108 -26.69 45.92 -16.15
CA GLY A 108 -25.99 46.92 -16.94
C GLY A 108 -24.77 46.40 -17.68
N ASN A 109 -24.33 47.12 -18.72
CA ASN A 109 -23.20 46.75 -19.59
C ASN A 109 -21.82 47.18 -19.01
N LEU A 110 -21.68 47.35 -17.72
CA LEU A 110 -20.39 47.67 -17.09
C LEU A 110 -19.54 46.39 -17.00
N VAL A 111 -18.42 46.39 -17.71
CA VAL A 111 -17.33 45.42 -17.54
C VAL A 111 -16.61 45.76 -16.23
N GLU A 112 -17.30 45.73 -15.12
CA GLU A 112 -16.66 45.73 -13.81
C GLU A 112 -16.39 44.27 -13.45
N THR A 113 -15.13 43.89 -13.60
CA THR A 113 -14.64 42.64 -13.03
C THR A 113 -14.60 42.80 -11.52
N VAL A 114 -15.65 42.40 -10.85
CA VAL A 114 -15.66 42.32 -9.38
C VAL A 114 -14.80 41.13 -8.99
N THR A 115 -13.53 41.38 -8.76
CA THR A 115 -12.62 40.38 -8.21
C THR A 115 -12.95 40.16 -6.73
N VAL A 116 -13.70 39.14 -6.42
CA VAL A 116 -13.98 38.79 -5.03
C VAL A 116 -12.75 38.06 -4.47
N ASN A 117 -11.84 38.81 -3.84
CA ASN A 117 -10.65 38.26 -3.17
C ASN A 117 -10.94 37.69 -1.76
N ALA A 118 -12.12 37.15 -1.53
CA ALA A 118 -12.37 36.40 -0.31
C ALA A 118 -11.65 35.06 -0.42
N GLN A 119 -10.61 34.84 0.39
CA GLN A 119 -10.15 33.48 0.66
C GLN A 119 -11.27 32.79 1.44
N PRO A 120 -12.06 31.91 0.83
CA PRO A 120 -13.10 31.22 1.57
C PRO A 120 -12.40 30.27 2.55
N THR A 121 -12.78 30.33 3.80
CA THR A 121 -12.47 29.30 4.80
C THR A 121 -12.73 27.93 4.18
N ILE A 122 -11.81 26.98 4.38
CA ILE A 122 -11.89 25.59 3.88
C ILE A 122 -13.00 24.87 4.69
N LEU A 123 -14.25 25.26 4.50
CA LEU A 123 -15.40 24.63 5.12
C LEU A 123 -16.14 23.85 4.03
N GLU A 124 -16.14 22.51 4.11
CA GLU A 124 -16.94 21.66 3.24
C GLU A 124 -18.42 21.78 3.66
N THR A 125 -19.18 22.58 2.96
CA THR A 125 -20.59 22.87 3.30
C THR A 125 -21.59 22.01 2.51
N GLU A 126 -21.16 21.34 1.47
CA GLU A 126 -22.02 20.58 0.56
C GLU A 126 -22.01 19.07 0.87
N GLU A 127 -21.11 18.60 1.69
CA GLU A 127 -20.96 17.18 2.03
C GLU A 127 -20.81 16.97 3.54
N GLY A 128 -21.54 16.01 4.09
CA GLY A 128 -21.50 15.66 5.52
C GLY A 128 -20.32 14.73 5.92
N ARG A 129 -19.24 14.69 5.14
CA ARG A 129 -18.08 13.82 5.37
C ARG A 129 -17.12 14.42 6.40
N ILE A 130 -16.53 13.58 7.24
CA ILE A 130 -15.38 13.96 8.06
C ILE A 130 -14.13 13.60 7.27
N SER A 131 -13.51 14.60 6.68
CA SER A 131 -12.33 14.42 5.85
C SER A 131 -11.23 15.42 6.22
N GLY A 132 -10.00 15.07 5.87
CA GLY A 132 -8.86 15.95 5.91
C GLY A 132 -8.02 15.77 4.66
N SER A 133 -7.37 16.83 4.22
CA SER A 133 -6.44 16.78 3.10
C SER A 133 -5.05 17.25 3.52
N ILE A 134 -4.05 16.73 2.84
CA ILE A 134 -2.65 17.08 2.98
C ILE A 134 -2.17 17.47 1.59
N ASP A 135 -1.95 18.73 1.38
CA ASP A 135 -1.56 19.30 0.09
C ASP A 135 -0.06 19.15 -0.20
N SER A 136 0.34 19.46 -1.42
CA SER A 136 1.73 19.35 -1.86
C SER A 136 2.70 20.28 -1.11
N LYS A 137 2.23 21.38 -0.53
CA LYS A 137 3.03 22.27 0.29
C LYS A 137 3.31 21.63 1.65
N GLN A 138 2.28 21.14 2.32
CA GLN A 138 2.41 20.41 3.58
C GLN A 138 3.29 19.17 3.44
N LEU A 139 3.14 18.42 2.33
CA LEU A 139 3.98 17.24 2.02
C LEU A 139 5.47 17.58 1.93
N ARG A 140 5.82 18.76 1.43
CA ARG A 140 7.23 19.21 1.30
C ARG A 140 7.78 19.84 2.57
N GLU A 141 6.96 20.59 3.30
CA GLU A 141 7.41 21.42 4.44
C GLU A 141 7.38 20.66 5.77
N LEU A 142 6.48 19.69 5.92
CA LEU A 142 6.41 18.89 7.15
C LEU A 142 7.57 17.89 7.23
N PRO A 143 8.14 17.67 8.42
CA PRO A 143 9.20 16.67 8.63
C PRO A 143 8.63 15.25 8.60
N VAL A 144 8.47 14.69 7.40
CA VAL A 144 7.91 13.36 7.21
C VAL A 144 8.99 12.29 7.40
N PRO A 145 8.88 11.42 8.42
CA PRO A 145 9.84 10.34 8.62
C PRO A 145 9.98 9.47 7.36
N ASN A 146 11.22 9.27 6.94
CA ASN A 146 11.58 8.49 5.74
C ASN A 146 10.87 8.93 4.45
N ARG A 147 10.34 10.16 4.40
CA ARG A 147 9.58 10.72 3.26
C ARG A 147 8.44 9.82 2.78
N ASN A 148 7.86 9.04 3.68
CA ASN A 148 6.73 8.20 3.37
C ASN A 148 5.42 8.98 3.55
N VAL A 149 4.72 9.21 2.45
CA VAL A 149 3.47 9.98 2.39
C VAL A 149 2.40 9.48 3.39
N PHE A 150 2.36 8.19 3.64
CA PHE A 150 1.36 7.60 4.55
C PHE A 150 1.67 7.83 6.04
N ASN A 151 2.88 8.27 6.40
CA ASN A 151 3.17 8.62 7.80
C ASN A 151 2.39 9.85 8.29
N LEU A 152 1.89 10.69 7.38
CA LEU A 152 1.06 11.83 7.71
C LEU A 152 -0.41 11.48 8.01
N LEU A 153 -0.84 10.26 7.74
CA LEU A 153 -2.21 9.81 7.99
C LEU A 153 -2.58 9.87 9.47
N SER A 154 -1.62 9.63 10.37
CA SER A 154 -1.82 9.73 11.82
C SER A 154 -2.09 11.16 12.33
N LEU A 155 -1.89 12.18 11.49
CA LEU A 155 -2.21 13.58 11.81
C LEU A 155 -3.67 13.93 11.50
N GLN A 156 -4.42 13.01 10.87
CA GLN A 156 -5.79 13.26 10.48
C GLN A 156 -6.78 12.96 11.62
N PRO A 157 -7.86 13.74 11.75
CA PRO A 157 -8.89 13.50 12.76
C PRO A 157 -9.48 12.08 12.66
N GLY A 158 -9.65 11.42 13.80
CA GLY A 158 -10.19 10.07 13.87
C GLY A 158 -9.23 8.95 13.44
N VAL A 159 -8.00 9.28 13.03
CA VAL A 159 -6.97 8.31 12.65
C VAL A 159 -5.94 8.18 13.76
N SER A 160 -5.68 6.96 14.19
CA SER A 160 -4.64 6.62 15.19
C SER A 160 -3.74 5.53 14.60
N GLY A 161 -2.50 5.46 15.04
CA GLY A 161 -1.60 4.43 14.61
C GLY A 161 -0.13 4.81 14.76
N ARG A 162 0.74 3.88 14.41
CA ARG A 162 2.18 4.05 14.51
C ARG A 162 2.78 4.40 13.16
N THR A 163 3.52 5.48 13.11
CA THR A 163 4.34 5.83 11.95
C THR A 163 5.43 4.79 11.71
N LEU A 164 5.77 4.57 10.44
CA LEU A 164 6.89 3.71 10.08
C LEU A 164 8.20 4.46 10.30
N THR A 165 9.07 3.86 11.09
CA THR A 165 10.44 4.37 11.34
C THR A 165 11.48 3.71 10.44
N ASN A 166 11.12 2.60 9.79
CA ASN A 166 11.99 1.83 8.92
C ASN A 166 11.65 2.12 7.45
N ASN A 167 12.67 2.21 6.61
CA ASN A 167 12.54 2.29 5.17
C ASN A 167 12.31 0.88 4.61
N THR A 168 11.09 0.38 4.73
CA THR A 168 10.70 -0.84 4.03
C THR A 168 10.24 -0.49 2.62
N ALA A 169 10.71 -1.24 1.65
CA ALA A 169 10.26 -1.09 0.27
C ALA A 169 8.90 -1.78 0.07
N GLY A 170 8.03 -1.17 -0.72
CA GLY A 170 6.80 -1.76 -1.21
C GLY A 170 5.63 -1.80 -0.24
N GLY A 171 4.72 -2.75 -0.39
CA GLY A 171 3.47 -2.87 0.40
C GLY A 171 3.64 -3.00 1.91
N SER A 172 4.87 -3.21 2.39
CA SER A 172 5.22 -3.09 3.80
C SER A 172 5.46 -1.65 4.26
N SER A 173 5.42 -0.68 3.35
CA SER A 173 5.64 0.75 3.64
C SER A 173 4.36 1.49 4.05
N THR A 174 3.23 0.82 4.20
CA THR A 174 2.01 1.42 4.75
C THR A 174 1.99 1.26 6.26
N PRO A 175 1.87 2.36 7.03
CA PRO A 175 1.76 2.28 8.48
C PRO A 175 0.48 1.54 8.90
N SER A 176 0.54 0.88 10.04
CA SER A 176 -0.64 0.28 10.67
C SER A 176 -1.46 1.39 11.32
N ILE A 177 -2.52 1.80 10.66
CA ILE A 177 -3.43 2.84 11.15
C ILE A 177 -4.82 2.27 11.41
N ASN A 178 -5.49 2.83 12.40
CA ASN A 178 -6.87 2.55 12.75
C ASN A 178 -7.68 3.85 12.58
N ALA A 179 -8.78 3.79 11.86
CA ALA A 179 -9.69 4.92 11.74
C ALA A 179 -10.96 4.64 12.54
N ASN A 180 -11.34 5.57 13.41
CA ASN A 180 -12.53 5.50 14.27
C ASN A 180 -12.69 4.15 15.00
N GLY A 181 -11.60 3.57 15.51
CA GLY A 181 -11.59 2.30 16.20
C GLY A 181 -11.76 1.05 15.34
N GLN A 182 -11.80 1.19 14.01
CA GLN A 182 -11.85 0.06 13.09
C GLN A 182 -10.51 -0.68 13.02
N ARG A 183 -10.54 -1.92 12.52
CA ARG A 183 -9.32 -2.73 12.34
C ARG A 183 -8.38 -2.10 11.30
N VAL A 184 -7.09 -2.34 11.44
CA VAL A 184 -6.07 -1.93 10.45
C VAL A 184 -6.42 -2.40 9.04
N ASP A 185 -6.95 -3.61 8.91
CA ASP A 185 -7.29 -4.23 7.62
C ASP A 185 -8.55 -3.62 6.96
N SER A 186 -9.25 -2.72 7.66
CA SER A 186 -10.49 -2.08 7.18
C SER A 186 -10.26 -0.79 6.41
N ASN A 187 -9.01 -0.37 6.19
CA ASN A 187 -8.70 0.83 5.42
C ASN A 187 -8.67 0.55 3.92
N SER A 188 -8.99 1.57 3.11
CA SER A 188 -8.88 1.54 1.66
C SER A 188 -7.88 2.58 1.17
N PHE A 189 -7.07 2.19 0.19
CA PHE A 189 -6.10 3.04 -0.46
C PHE A 189 -6.35 3.08 -1.97
N THR A 190 -6.37 4.28 -2.52
CA THR A 190 -6.46 4.50 -3.96
C THR A 190 -5.35 5.44 -4.43
N VAL A 191 -4.88 5.25 -5.66
CA VAL A 191 -3.99 6.19 -6.36
C VAL A 191 -4.71 6.60 -7.63
N ASP A 192 -4.96 7.91 -7.78
CA ASP A 192 -5.82 8.47 -8.84
C ASP A 192 -7.16 7.71 -8.93
N ASP A 193 -7.77 7.46 -7.76
CA ASP A 193 -9.02 6.71 -7.54
C ASP A 193 -9.03 5.25 -8.03
N MET A 194 -7.92 4.71 -8.45
CA MET A 194 -7.76 3.30 -8.76
C MET A 194 -7.28 2.55 -7.52
N ASN A 195 -7.86 1.38 -7.25
CA ASN A 195 -7.51 0.56 -6.10
C ASN A 195 -6.02 0.25 -6.06
N ALA A 196 -5.41 0.50 -4.89
CA ALA A 196 -4.01 0.23 -4.60
C ALA A 196 -3.83 -0.70 -3.38
N ASN A 197 -4.92 -1.29 -2.87
CA ASN A 197 -4.85 -2.16 -1.69
C ASN A 197 -4.10 -3.45 -1.98
N SER A 198 -3.44 -3.93 -0.95
CA SER A 198 -2.82 -5.25 -0.97
C SER A 198 -3.88 -6.36 -0.92
N ILE A 199 -3.84 -7.28 -1.87
CA ILE A 199 -4.71 -8.46 -1.90
C ILE A 199 -4.37 -9.42 -0.75
N SER A 200 -3.10 -9.50 -0.39
CA SER A 200 -2.59 -10.45 0.62
C SER A 200 -2.61 -9.89 2.03
N ARG A 201 -2.68 -8.58 2.18
CA ARG A 201 -2.64 -7.87 3.47
C ARG A 201 -3.64 -6.72 3.42
N GLY A 202 -4.87 -6.94 3.85
CA GLY A 202 -5.90 -5.93 3.89
C GLY A 202 -5.45 -4.62 4.58
N GLY A 203 -6.09 -3.52 4.24
CA GLY A 203 -5.84 -2.21 4.86
C GLY A 203 -4.46 -1.62 4.62
N ARG A 204 -3.71 -2.09 3.63
CA ARG A 204 -2.38 -1.62 3.24
C ARG A 204 -2.32 -1.34 1.75
N SER A 205 -1.51 -0.37 1.36
CA SER A 205 -1.27 -0.05 -0.05
C SER A 205 -0.08 -0.86 -0.60
N GLU A 206 -0.24 -1.43 -1.79
CA GLU A 206 0.90 -1.97 -2.57
C GLU A 206 1.68 -0.85 -3.28
N VAL A 207 1.10 0.33 -3.40
CA VAL A 207 1.69 1.48 -4.09
C VAL A 207 1.95 2.60 -3.10
N THR A 208 3.21 2.99 -2.96
CA THR A 208 3.63 4.11 -2.12
C THR A 208 4.39 5.12 -3.00
N PRO A 209 3.68 6.06 -3.62
CA PRO A 209 4.33 7.08 -4.45
C PRO A 209 5.28 7.95 -3.62
N ASN A 210 6.39 8.39 -4.22
CA ASN A 210 7.28 9.35 -3.58
C ASN A 210 6.56 10.71 -3.39
N LEU A 211 6.99 11.49 -2.41
CA LEU A 211 6.34 12.77 -2.05
C LEU A 211 6.25 13.74 -3.23
N GLU A 212 7.25 13.75 -4.11
CA GLU A 212 7.28 14.68 -5.24
C GLU A 212 6.30 14.30 -6.36
N THR A 213 5.86 13.04 -6.41
CA THR A 213 4.79 12.60 -7.32
C THR A 213 3.40 13.04 -6.85
N VAL A 214 3.23 13.26 -5.54
CA VAL A 214 1.91 13.47 -4.94
C VAL A 214 1.52 14.95 -4.98
N ALA A 215 0.33 15.22 -5.49
CA ALA A 215 -0.32 16.53 -5.44
C ALA A 215 -1.06 16.73 -4.11
N GLU A 216 -1.83 15.71 -3.69
CA GLU A 216 -2.65 15.76 -2.49
C GLU A 216 -2.91 14.34 -1.97
N VAL A 217 -3.02 14.21 -0.64
CA VAL A 217 -3.57 13.03 0.01
C VAL A 217 -4.83 13.43 0.75
N ARG A 218 -5.95 12.83 0.39
CA ARG A 218 -7.22 13.01 1.10
C ARG A 218 -7.55 11.78 1.93
N VAL A 219 -8.00 12.02 3.15
CA VAL A 219 -8.44 10.99 4.07
C VAL A 219 -9.87 11.26 4.47
N VAL A 220 -10.77 10.35 4.15
CA VAL A 220 -12.14 10.37 4.63
C VAL A 220 -12.26 9.33 5.73
N ALA A 221 -12.52 9.77 6.96
CA ALA A 221 -12.56 8.88 8.11
C ALA A 221 -13.98 8.38 8.43
N ASN A 222 -15.02 9.10 7.99
CA ASN A 222 -16.41 8.74 8.28
C ASN A 222 -17.39 9.31 7.23
N ASN A 223 -18.65 8.82 7.25
CA ASN A 223 -19.74 9.25 6.38
C ASN A 223 -19.40 9.13 4.89
N PHE A 224 -18.97 7.94 4.48
CA PHE A 224 -18.59 7.68 3.09
C PHE A 224 -19.78 7.83 2.13
N SER A 225 -19.51 8.37 0.94
CA SER A 225 -20.44 8.29 -0.19
C SER A 225 -20.61 6.83 -0.63
N ALA A 226 -21.77 6.47 -1.17
CA ALA A 226 -22.01 5.15 -1.77
C ALA A 226 -21.02 4.81 -2.89
N VAL A 227 -20.38 5.80 -3.45
CA VAL A 227 -19.33 5.66 -4.45
C VAL A 227 -18.06 5.03 -3.88
N GLN A 228 -17.80 5.25 -2.58
CA GLN A 228 -16.70 4.64 -1.82
C GLN A 228 -17.22 3.42 -1.08
N GLY A 229 -16.54 2.31 -1.20
CA GLY A 229 -17.00 1.08 -0.57
C GLY A 229 -15.87 0.12 -0.24
N ARG A 230 -16.22 -1.14 -0.11
CA ARG A 230 -15.38 -2.29 0.21
C ARG A 230 -14.84 -2.29 1.65
N ASN A 231 -14.44 -1.17 2.19
CA ASN A 231 -13.77 -1.07 3.48
C ASN A 231 -14.53 -0.11 4.40
N MET A 232 -14.48 -0.37 5.71
CA MET A 232 -15.22 0.39 6.74
C MET A 232 -14.32 1.34 7.56
N GLY A 233 -13.02 1.32 7.32
CA GLY A 233 -12.03 2.21 7.94
C GLY A 233 -11.82 3.49 7.13
N ALA A 234 -10.62 4.09 7.22
CA ALA A 234 -10.30 5.26 6.40
C ALA A 234 -10.29 4.94 4.91
N GLN A 235 -10.81 5.89 4.12
CA GLN A 235 -10.63 5.94 2.68
C GLN A 235 -9.51 6.92 2.38
N VAL A 236 -8.37 6.43 1.95
CA VAL A 236 -7.16 7.21 1.65
C VAL A 236 -7.00 7.32 0.15
N SER A 237 -7.15 8.52 -0.37
CA SER A 237 -7.00 8.81 -1.80
C SER A 237 -5.74 9.63 -2.04
N VAL A 238 -4.82 9.09 -2.80
CA VAL A 238 -3.60 9.78 -3.25
C VAL A 238 -3.83 10.25 -4.68
N VAL A 239 -3.60 11.53 -4.94
CA VAL A 239 -3.68 12.08 -6.29
C VAL A 239 -2.29 12.51 -6.74
N THR A 240 -1.93 12.11 -7.96
CA THR A 240 -0.63 12.39 -8.53
C THR A 240 -0.59 13.74 -9.26
N LYS A 241 0.59 14.35 -9.28
CA LYS A 241 0.81 15.61 -10.02
C LYS A 241 0.66 15.38 -11.53
N SER A 242 0.09 16.35 -12.20
CA SER A 242 0.06 16.50 -13.67
C SER A 242 1.06 17.56 -14.11
N GLY A 243 1.42 17.56 -15.38
CA GLY A 243 2.13 18.67 -16.00
C GLY A 243 1.22 19.88 -16.19
N THR A 244 1.83 21.03 -16.47
CA THR A 244 1.18 22.31 -16.71
C THR A 244 1.64 22.92 -18.04
N ASN A 245 1.21 24.15 -18.38
CA ASN A 245 1.66 24.86 -19.59
C ASN A 245 3.08 25.40 -19.48
N GLU A 246 3.70 25.31 -18.33
CA GLU A 246 5.08 25.72 -18.08
C GLU A 246 5.91 24.51 -17.64
N PHE A 247 7.18 24.49 -18.08
CA PHE A 247 8.12 23.50 -17.59
C PHE A 247 8.54 23.82 -16.17
N HIS A 248 8.47 22.86 -15.30
CA HIS A 248 8.92 22.95 -13.93
C HIS A 248 9.54 21.65 -13.49
N GLY A 249 10.45 21.71 -12.53
CA GLY A 249 11.12 20.54 -12.02
C GLY A 249 11.72 20.77 -10.66
N THR A 250 12.11 19.68 -10.06
CA THR A 250 12.72 19.62 -8.73
C THR A 250 13.81 18.57 -8.74
N VAL A 251 14.92 18.87 -8.10
CA VAL A 251 15.99 17.92 -7.77
C VAL A 251 16.14 17.91 -6.26
N TRP A 252 16.29 16.74 -5.67
CA TRP A 252 16.45 16.63 -4.22
C TRP A 252 17.49 15.60 -3.83
N GLU A 253 18.12 15.82 -2.69
CA GLU A 253 18.99 14.89 -1.98
C GLU A 253 18.75 15.03 -0.47
N TYR A 254 18.49 13.90 0.19
CA TYR A 254 18.37 13.81 1.65
C TYR A 254 19.41 12.86 2.17
N HIS A 255 20.36 13.39 2.93
CA HIS A 255 21.47 12.66 3.49
C HIS A 255 21.37 12.55 5.00
N ARG A 256 21.58 11.37 5.56
CA ARG A 256 21.80 11.14 6.99
C ARG A 256 23.06 10.32 7.17
N ASN A 257 23.82 10.64 8.21
CA ASN A 257 25.05 9.94 8.54
C ASN A 257 25.18 9.82 10.05
N ASN A 258 25.57 8.64 10.53
CA ASN A 258 25.80 8.40 11.95
C ASN A 258 26.84 9.33 12.59
N LYS A 259 27.79 9.88 11.81
CA LYS A 259 28.72 10.90 12.29
C LYS A 259 28.09 12.24 12.66
N LEU A 260 26.88 12.51 12.17
CA LEU A 260 26.06 13.69 12.44
C LEU A 260 24.97 13.44 13.49
N GLN A 261 24.94 12.24 14.08
CA GLN A 261 23.93 11.84 15.05
C GLN A 261 24.54 11.63 16.43
N SER A 262 23.77 11.93 17.45
CA SER A 262 24.12 11.58 18.83
C SER A 262 23.72 10.14 19.16
N ARG A 263 24.37 9.57 20.15
CA ARG A 263 24.05 8.27 20.70
C ARG A 263 22.71 8.31 21.46
N ASN A 264 21.89 7.29 21.29
CA ASN A 264 20.72 7.07 22.16
C ASN A 264 21.20 6.70 23.57
N LEU A 265 20.45 7.09 24.60
CA LEU A 265 20.78 6.86 25.99
C LEU A 265 21.03 5.38 26.32
N PHE A 266 20.29 4.47 25.69
CA PHE A 266 20.34 3.03 25.93
C PHE A 266 21.31 2.27 25.03
N GLN A 267 22.12 2.97 24.22
CA GLN A 267 23.08 2.35 23.32
C GLN A 267 24.51 2.64 23.75
N SER A 268 25.41 1.66 23.61
CA SER A 268 26.84 1.84 23.89
C SER A 268 27.58 2.67 22.85
N SER A 269 27.09 2.66 21.60
CA SER A 269 27.68 3.40 20.48
C SER A 269 26.60 3.89 19.52
N VAL A 270 26.96 4.82 18.63
CA VAL A 270 26.07 5.25 17.53
C VAL A 270 26.04 4.18 16.46
N PRO A 271 24.86 3.56 16.15
CA PRO A 271 24.76 2.58 15.08
C PRO A 271 25.14 3.18 13.73
N VAL A 272 25.70 2.38 12.85
CA VAL A 272 25.96 2.78 11.47
C VAL A 272 24.64 3.19 10.82
N ASN A 273 24.63 4.39 10.21
CA ASN A 273 23.51 4.91 9.45
C ASN A 273 24.05 5.78 8.32
N ARG A 274 23.90 5.31 7.09
CA ARG A 274 24.27 6.02 5.86
C ARG A 274 23.07 5.98 4.94
N TYR A 275 22.30 7.05 4.96
CA TYR A 275 21.06 7.18 4.22
C TYR A 275 21.22 8.25 3.15
N ASN A 276 20.90 7.89 1.91
CA ASN A 276 20.81 8.81 0.78
C ASN A 276 19.51 8.52 0.05
N GLN A 277 18.68 9.54 -0.06
CA GLN A 277 17.45 9.50 -0.85
C GLN A 277 17.47 10.69 -1.80
N PHE A 278 17.59 10.41 -3.08
CA PHE A 278 17.80 11.42 -4.12
C PHE A 278 16.84 11.20 -5.29
N GLY A 279 16.58 12.26 -6.02
CA GLY A 279 15.70 12.13 -7.15
C GLY A 279 15.56 13.40 -7.98
N VAL A 280 14.76 13.26 -9.01
CA VAL A 280 14.38 14.33 -9.93
C VAL A 280 12.92 14.19 -10.30
N GLY A 281 12.23 15.32 -10.37
CA GLY A 281 10.89 15.46 -10.90
C GLY A 281 10.86 16.51 -12.00
N VAL A 282 10.16 16.25 -13.09
CA VAL A 282 9.97 17.20 -14.17
C VAL A 282 8.57 17.09 -14.76
N GLY A 283 7.95 18.21 -15.02
CA GLY A 283 6.63 18.30 -15.65
C GLY A 283 6.55 19.49 -16.61
N GLY A 284 5.61 19.41 -17.53
CA GLY A 284 5.39 20.47 -18.51
C GLY A 284 4.48 20.04 -19.65
N PRO A 285 4.32 20.89 -20.66
CA PRO A 285 3.51 20.60 -21.83
C PRO A 285 4.31 19.82 -22.90
N ILE A 286 3.71 18.76 -23.45
CA ILE A 286 4.10 18.21 -24.73
C ILE A 286 3.43 19.05 -25.84
N ILE A 287 2.13 19.37 -25.64
CA ILE A 287 1.37 20.29 -26.48
C ILE A 287 0.64 21.25 -25.53
N LYS A 288 0.92 22.55 -25.63
CA LYS A 288 0.27 23.57 -24.78
C LYS A 288 -1.24 23.48 -24.84
N ASN A 289 -1.89 23.67 -23.70
CA ASN A 289 -3.35 23.61 -23.48
C ASN A 289 -3.98 22.26 -23.85
N ARG A 290 -3.16 21.20 -24.12
CA ARG A 290 -3.70 19.94 -24.63
C ARG A 290 -3.05 18.69 -24.07
N THR A 291 -1.71 18.62 -24.06
CA THR A 291 -0.99 17.41 -23.64
C THR A 291 0.09 17.77 -22.65
N PHE A 292 0.02 17.15 -21.50
CA PHE A 292 0.92 17.42 -20.38
C PHE A 292 1.57 16.14 -19.91
N PHE A 293 2.78 16.23 -19.35
CA PHE A 293 3.45 15.11 -18.73
C PHE A 293 4.01 15.49 -17.35
N TYR A 294 4.14 14.50 -16.51
CA TYR A 294 4.89 14.58 -15.27
C TYR A 294 5.69 13.30 -15.06
N PHE A 295 6.96 13.42 -14.75
CA PHE A 295 7.88 12.31 -14.55
C PHE A 295 8.62 12.48 -13.24
N THR A 296 8.83 11.38 -12.49
CA THR A 296 9.76 11.37 -11.35
C THR A 296 10.61 10.12 -11.33
N TYR A 297 11.84 10.29 -10.86
CA TYR A 297 12.72 9.21 -10.45
C TYR A 297 13.18 9.47 -9.03
N GLU A 298 13.15 8.43 -8.18
CA GLU A 298 13.70 8.46 -6.82
C GLU A 298 14.55 7.22 -6.55
N GLY A 299 15.74 7.42 -6.04
CA GLY A 299 16.66 6.41 -5.57
C GLY A 299 16.85 6.47 -4.07
N LEU A 300 16.77 5.32 -3.38
CA LEU A 300 17.11 5.15 -1.96
C LEU A 300 18.31 4.24 -1.84
N ARG A 301 19.29 4.66 -1.05
CA ARG A 301 20.48 3.91 -0.65
C ARG A 301 20.63 4.07 0.85
N ASP A 302 20.15 3.08 1.59
CA ASP A 302 20.16 3.07 3.04
C ASP A 302 21.03 1.90 3.51
N THR A 303 22.12 2.21 4.16
CA THR A 303 23.02 1.23 4.80
C THR A 303 23.09 1.56 6.28
N GLY A 304 22.46 0.73 7.07
CA GLY A 304 22.38 0.92 8.51
C GLY A 304 22.73 -0.33 9.29
N ALA A 305 22.70 -0.19 10.59
CA ALA A 305 22.73 -1.30 11.51
C ALA A 305 21.75 -1.02 12.66
N THR A 306 21.15 -2.08 13.15
CA THR A 306 20.28 -2.03 14.33
C THR A 306 20.96 -2.75 15.47
N THR A 307 21.07 -2.10 16.62
CA THR A 307 21.58 -2.77 17.83
C THR A 307 20.61 -3.86 18.25
N ALA A 308 21.12 -5.06 18.34
CA ALA A 308 20.37 -6.26 18.73
C ALA A 308 21.14 -7.06 19.78
N THR A 309 20.43 -7.92 20.48
CA THR A 309 21.00 -8.88 21.42
C THR A 309 20.68 -10.29 20.97
N ALA A 310 21.60 -11.22 21.17
CA ALA A 310 21.39 -12.63 20.91
C ALA A 310 22.10 -13.47 21.97
N THR A 311 21.51 -14.59 22.34
CA THR A 311 22.17 -15.62 23.14
C THR A 311 22.83 -16.61 22.20
N VAL A 312 24.14 -16.73 22.30
CA VAL A 312 25.00 -17.55 21.43
C VAL A 312 26.00 -18.38 22.24
N GLU A 313 26.62 -19.33 21.57
CA GLU A 313 27.67 -20.15 22.16
C GLU A 313 28.96 -19.32 22.41
N THR A 314 29.72 -19.71 23.44
CA THR A 314 31.04 -19.18 23.73
C THR A 314 32.13 -19.77 22.80
N ALA A 315 33.29 -19.15 22.77
CA ALA A 315 34.45 -19.70 22.05
C ALA A 315 34.84 -21.07 22.60
N GLN A 316 34.80 -21.21 23.94
CA GLN A 316 35.14 -22.45 24.63
C GLN A 316 34.22 -23.60 24.24
N LEU A 317 32.90 -23.36 24.22
CA LEU A 317 31.94 -24.38 23.78
C LEU A 317 32.16 -24.75 22.31
N ARG A 318 32.43 -23.79 21.43
CA ARG A 318 32.73 -24.07 20.01
C ARG A 318 33.95 -24.99 19.87
N GLU A 319 35.05 -24.67 20.55
CA GLU A 319 36.28 -25.47 20.52
C GLU A 319 36.06 -26.86 21.11
N PHE A 320 35.35 -26.96 22.21
CA PHE A 320 34.98 -28.23 22.82
C PHE A 320 34.20 -29.12 21.84
N VAL A 321 33.14 -28.60 21.24
CA VAL A 321 32.29 -29.35 20.28
C VAL A 321 33.10 -29.76 19.05
N GLN A 322 33.89 -28.88 18.48
CA GLN A 322 34.70 -29.19 17.31
C GLN A 322 35.75 -30.29 17.59
N ARG A 323 36.27 -30.34 18.80
CA ARG A 323 37.25 -31.35 19.22
C ARG A 323 36.61 -32.71 19.57
N THR A 324 35.49 -32.69 20.28
CA THR A 324 34.88 -33.89 20.86
C THR A 324 33.73 -34.47 20.02
N ARG A 325 33.09 -33.64 19.19
CA ARG A 325 31.91 -33.97 18.36
C ARG A 325 32.06 -33.44 16.91
N PRO A 326 33.19 -33.71 16.22
CA PRO A 326 33.52 -33.06 14.94
C PRO A 326 32.48 -33.30 13.82
N ASN A 327 31.71 -34.38 13.93
CA ASN A 327 30.70 -34.79 12.94
C ASN A 327 29.28 -34.36 13.33
N SER A 328 29.05 -33.75 14.50
CA SER A 328 27.73 -33.32 14.94
C SER A 328 27.23 -32.13 14.12
N VAL A 329 25.90 -31.96 14.09
CA VAL A 329 25.25 -30.77 13.50
C VAL A 329 25.78 -29.50 14.16
N ALA A 330 25.95 -29.53 15.49
CA ALA A 330 26.51 -28.40 16.24
C ALA A 330 27.89 -28.00 15.74
N ALA A 331 28.81 -28.99 15.53
CA ALA A 331 30.15 -28.71 15.01
C ALA A 331 30.11 -28.06 13.60
N GLN A 332 29.19 -28.48 12.74
CA GLN A 332 29.07 -27.90 11.40
C GLN A 332 28.49 -26.48 11.46
N VAL A 333 27.49 -26.24 12.32
CA VAL A 333 26.83 -24.94 12.46
C VAL A 333 27.74 -23.92 13.15
N PHE A 334 28.52 -24.32 14.12
CA PHE A 334 29.47 -23.44 14.83
C PHE A 334 30.63 -22.95 13.97
N LYS A 335 30.80 -23.46 12.75
CA LYS A 335 31.71 -22.86 11.74
C LYS A 335 31.21 -21.47 11.28
N PHE A 336 29.92 -21.24 11.31
CA PHE A 336 29.30 -19.94 11.02
C PHE A 336 29.29 -19.11 12.30
N ARG A 337 30.31 -18.31 12.51
CA ARG A 337 30.54 -17.59 13.77
C ARG A 337 29.53 -16.43 13.97
N PRO A 338 29.08 -16.18 15.21
CA PRO A 338 28.33 -14.98 15.54
C PRO A 338 29.19 -13.72 15.44
N ILE A 339 28.55 -12.56 15.34
CA ILE A 339 29.19 -11.24 15.34
C ILE A 339 29.68 -10.91 16.78
N GLY A 340 30.76 -11.50 17.21
CA GLY A 340 31.34 -11.34 18.54
C GLY A 340 30.98 -12.47 19.49
N ASP A 341 31.82 -12.62 20.53
CA ASP A 341 31.61 -13.58 21.59
C ASP A 341 30.70 -13.01 22.70
N PRO A 342 29.91 -13.82 23.40
CA PRO A 342 29.04 -13.37 24.46
C PRO A 342 29.84 -12.87 25.68
N THR A 343 29.36 -11.78 26.28
CA THR A 343 30.03 -11.12 27.43
C THR A 343 29.11 -10.89 28.61
N ILE A 344 27.79 -11.07 28.42
CA ILE A 344 26.78 -10.87 29.46
C ILE A 344 25.91 -12.11 29.62
N ASN A 345 25.31 -12.26 30.80
CA ASN A 345 24.44 -13.40 31.11
C ASN A 345 25.07 -14.75 30.73
N LEU A 346 26.35 -14.91 31.10
CA LEU A 346 27.08 -16.14 30.82
C LEU A 346 26.49 -17.28 31.66
N VAL A 347 26.24 -18.41 31.01
CA VAL A 347 25.59 -19.58 31.61
C VAL A 347 26.44 -20.82 31.30
N ASP A 348 26.77 -21.54 32.34
CA ASP A 348 27.30 -22.90 32.30
C ASP A 348 26.10 -23.86 32.25
N VAL A 349 25.88 -24.54 31.11
CA VAL A 349 24.77 -25.48 30.92
C VAL A 349 25.13 -26.91 31.32
N GLY A 350 26.38 -27.15 31.68
CA GLY A 350 26.91 -28.45 32.06
C GLY A 350 27.61 -29.18 30.92
N THR A 351 28.36 -30.22 31.27
CA THR A 351 29.20 -30.98 30.33
C THR A 351 28.45 -32.20 29.80
N PRO A 352 28.41 -32.44 28.47
CA PRO A 352 27.86 -33.65 27.90
C PRO A 352 28.73 -34.85 28.29
N GLN A 353 28.15 -35.84 28.94
CA GLN A 353 28.85 -37.09 29.24
C GLN A 353 28.77 -38.06 28.04
N GLN A 354 29.91 -38.50 27.55
CA GLN A 354 30.00 -39.50 26.51
C GLN A 354 29.41 -40.86 26.98
N GLY A 355 28.37 -41.36 26.27
CA GLY A 355 27.87 -42.72 26.44
C GLY A 355 26.81 -42.93 27.53
N VAL A 356 26.28 -41.90 28.13
CA VAL A 356 25.19 -42.01 29.12
C VAL A 356 24.04 -41.10 28.68
N ASN A 357 22.89 -41.69 28.35
CA ASN A 357 21.61 -40.99 28.07
C ASN A 357 20.98 -40.40 29.35
N VAL A 358 21.77 -39.81 30.21
CA VAL A 358 21.31 -39.19 31.45
C VAL A 358 21.71 -37.72 31.40
N PHE A 359 20.72 -36.89 31.10
CA PHE A 359 20.86 -35.43 31.15
C PHE A 359 21.09 -34.99 32.59
N SER A 360 22.35 -34.79 32.95
CA SER A 360 22.68 -34.17 34.22
C SER A 360 22.96 -32.68 34.01
N THR A 361 21.95 -31.86 34.22
CA THR A 361 22.11 -30.41 34.37
C THR A 361 22.92 -30.05 35.62
N THR A 362 23.36 -31.03 36.38
CA THR A 362 24.06 -30.87 37.66
C THR A 362 25.59 -30.92 37.55
N LEU A 363 26.17 -31.38 36.43
CA LEU A 363 27.60 -31.41 36.24
C LEU A 363 28.08 -30.14 35.51
N LYS A 364 28.12 -29.04 36.24
CA LYS A 364 28.77 -27.80 35.80
C LYS A 364 30.26 -27.93 35.98
N ASP A 365 30.99 -27.62 34.92
CA ASP A 365 32.47 -27.69 34.94
C ASP A 365 33.10 -26.33 35.23
N GLY A 366 32.31 -25.29 35.45
CA GLY A 366 32.74 -23.93 35.70
C GLY A 366 33.12 -23.16 34.42
N ILE A 367 32.92 -23.76 33.27
CA ILE A 367 33.15 -23.11 31.97
C ILE A 367 31.80 -22.62 31.43
N PHE A 368 31.75 -21.37 30.99
CA PHE A 368 30.53 -20.83 30.42
C PHE A 368 30.33 -21.29 28.97
N ASP A 369 29.16 -21.82 28.66
CA ASP A 369 28.84 -22.42 27.38
C ASP A 369 28.11 -21.46 26.45
N ILE A 370 27.16 -20.69 26.98
CA ILE A 370 26.36 -19.73 26.25
C ILE A 370 26.33 -18.40 26.99
N GLY A 371 25.95 -17.36 26.28
CA GLY A 371 25.73 -16.05 26.87
C GLY A 371 25.18 -15.06 25.85
N THR A 372 24.92 -13.86 26.33
CA THR A 372 24.33 -12.79 25.50
C THR A 372 25.44 -11.93 24.90
N VAL A 373 25.36 -11.72 23.59
CA VAL A 373 26.14 -10.73 22.85
C VAL A 373 25.24 -9.58 22.41
N GLN A 374 25.68 -8.34 22.61
CA GLN A 374 25.11 -7.17 21.96
C GLN A 374 25.89 -6.88 20.68
N TYR A 375 25.22 -6.77 19.56
CA TYR A 375 25.86 -6.62 18.26
C TYR A 375 25.11 -5.64 17.36
N GLN A 376 25.76 -5.20 16.30
CA GLN A 376 25.17 -4.38 15.25
C GLN A 376 24.70 -5.29 14.11
N SER A 377 23.39 -5.56 14.05
CA SER A 377 22.80 -6.31 12.94
C SER A 377 22.74 -5.42 11.70
N PRO A 378 23.40 -5.80 10.59
CA PRO A 378 23.35 -5.02 9.38
C PRO A 378 21.93 -4.95 8.83
N ASN A 379 21.53 -3.75 8.42
CA ASN A 379 20.27 -3.50 7.76
C ASN A 379 20.54 -2.58 6.56
N SER A 380 20.32 -3.08 5.35
CA SER A 380 20.49 -2.30 4.14
C SER A 380 19.22 -2.34 3.30
N ASN A 381 18.77 -1.18 2.85
CA ASN A 381 17.64 -1.06 1.95
C ASN A 381 18.04 -0.25 0.73
N THR A 382 17.85 -0.82 -0.42
CA THR A 382 18.02 -0.11 -1.69
C THR A 382 16.73 -0.14 -2.45
N SER A 383 16.33 1.00 -3.02
CA SER A 383 15.19 1.01 -3.92
C SER A 383 15.34 2.05 -5.02
N ASN A 384 14.63 1.81 -6.12
CA ASN A 384 14.44 2.78 -7.18
C ASN A 384 12.96 2.84 -7.49
N GLN A 385 12.47 4.04 -7.68
CA GLN A 385 11.08 4.31 -8.03
C GLN A 385 11.04 5.20 -9.26
N VAL A 386 10.21 4.83 -10.23
CA VAL A 386 9.94 5.61 -11.44
C VAL A 386 8.46 5.79 -11.54
N THR A 387 8.02 7.02 -11.78
CA THR A 387 6.63 7.30 -12.11
C THR A 387 6.56 8.20 -13.34
N TRP A 388 5.51 8.03 -14.12
CA TRP A 388 5.15 8.98 -15.15
C TRP A 388 3.63 9.08 -15.28
N ARG A 389 3.19 10.26 -15.63
CA ARG A 389 1.80 10.59 -15.93
C ARG A 389 1.74 11.40 -17.21
N ILE A 390 0.77 11.10 -18.05
CA ILE A 390 0.46 11.87 -19.27
C ILE A 390 -1.02 12.16 -19.25
N ASP A 391 -1.37 13.42 -19.39
CA ASP A 391 -2.74 13.93 -19.50
C ASP A 391 -2.94 14.49 -20.92
N HIS A 392 -4.04 14.13 -21.57
CA HIS A 392 -4.33 14.56 -22.94
C HIS A 392 -5.81 14.93 -23.11
N GLU A 393 -6.06 16.15 -23.57
CA GLU A 393 -7.39 16.60 -24.01
C GLU A 393 -7.62 16.15 -25.46
N LEU A 394 -8.29 15.00 -25.65
CA LEU A 394 -8.65 14.45 -26.98
C LEU A 394 -9.51 15.45 -27.75
N ARG A 395 -10.58 15.91 -27.10
CA ARG A 395 -11.45 17.01 -27.53
C ARG A 395 -11.54 18.00 -26.39
N PRO A 396 -10.87 19.16 -26.48
CA PRO A 396 -10.84 20.14 -25.40
C PRO A 396 -12.23 20.44 -24.83
N GLY A 397 -12.33 20.39 -23.51
CA GLY A 397 -13.59 20.57 -22.80
C GLY A 397 -14.58 19.39 -22.88
N LYS A 398 -14.35 18.36 -23.70
CA LYS A 398 -15.27 17.22 -23.86
C LYS A 398 -14.66 15.88 -23.51
N ASP A 399 -13.49 15.54 -24.04
CA ASP A 399 -12.87 14.24 -23.78
C ASP A 399 -11.44 14.43 -23.29
N ARG A 400 -11.17 13.86 -22.14
CA ARG A 400 -9.86 13.82 -21.54
C ARG A 400 -9.44 12.38 -21.29
N LEU A 401 -8.20 12.09 -21.60
CA LEU A 401 -7.52 10.83 -21.31
C LEU A 401 -6.31 11.11 -20.42
N TYR A 402 -6.10 10.34 -19.37
CA TYR A 402 -4.80 10.30 -18.74
C TYR A 402 -4.35 8.87 -18.49
N ALA A 403 -3.02 8.68 -18.45
CA ALA A 403 -2.38 7.44 -18.07
C ALA A 403 -1.34 7.73 -16.98
N TYR A 404 -1.31 6.88 -15.97
CA TYR A 404 -0.31 6.91 -14.90
C TYR A 404 0.35 5.55 -14.78
N TYR A 405 1.66 5.56 -14.58
CA TYR A 405 2.44 4.36 -14.33
C TYR A 405 3.42 4.58 -13.19
N TYR A 406 3.51 3.60 -12.33
CA TYR A 406 4.42 3.51 -11.20
C TYR A 406 5.18 2.20 -11.26
N ARG A 407 6.49 2.28 -11.11
CA ARG A 407 7.37 1.13 -10.96
C ARG A 407 8.27 1.32 -9.75
N HIS A 408 8.32 0.30 -8.92
CA HIS A 408 9.22 0.18 -7.78
C HIS A 408 10.08 -1.07 -7.92
N THR A 409 11.37 -0.96 -7.60
CA THR A 409 12.25 -2.09 -7.39
C THR A 409 13.01 -1.85 -6.09
N GLY A 410 13.08 -2.85 -5.24
CA GLY A 410 13.76 -2.73 -3.96
C GLY A 410 14.43 -4.02 -3.52
N ASN A 411 15.38 -3.89 -2.63
CA ASN A 411 16.01 -5.02 -1.96
C ASN A 411 16.29 -4.63 -0.51
N GLY A 412 15.64 -5.32 0.42
CA GLY A 412 15.89 -5.17 1.86
C GLY A 412 16.78 -6.31 2.35
N GLY A 413 17.81 -5.98 3.10
CA GLY A 413 18.62 -6.97 3.81
C GLY A 413 18.09 -7.18 5.23
N CYS A 414 18.24 -8.38 5.75
CA CYS A 414 17.88 -8.82 7.10
C CYS A 414 16.55 -8.30 7.65
N LEU A 415 15.46 -9.00 7.34
CA LEU A 415 14.14 -8.75 7.92
C LEU A 415 14.10 -8.97 9.45
N THR A 416 14.97 -9.82 9.96
CA THR A 416 15.18 -10.09 11.39
C THR A 416 16.65 -9.88 11.71
N PRO A 417 17.02 -9.47 12.94
CA PRO A 417 18.40 -9.33 13.33
C PRO A 417 19.18 -10.62 13.10
N CYS A 418 20.26 -10.54 12.31
CA CYS A 418 21.12 -11.68 11.98
C CYS A 418 22.40 -11.60 12.79
N VAL A 419 22.54 -12.49 13.78
CA VAL A 419 23.74 -12.56 14.61
C VAL A 419 24.91 -13.22 13.88
N ARG A 420 24.62 -13.99 12.81
CA ARG A 420 25.63 -14.66 11.98
C ARG A 420 25.62 -14.10 10.57
N PRO A 421 26.71 -13.46 10.10
CA PRO A 421 26.74 -12.81 8.77
C PRO A 421 26.42 -13.75 7.61
N ASP A 422 26.80 -15.03 7.72
CA ASP A 422 26.57 -16.03 6.69
C ASP A 422 25.09 -16.35 6.47
N PHE A 423 24.21 -16.00 7.42
CA PHE A 423 22.76 -16.23 7.36
C PHE A 423 21.99 -14.98 6.97
N LEU A 424 22.65 -13.99 6.35
CA LEU A 424 22.00 -12.81 5.80
C LEU A 424 20.95 -13.18 4.76
N ARG A 425 19.77 -12.59 4.87
CA ARG A 425 18.63 -12.82 3.99
C ARG A 425 18.28 -11.54 3.24
N TYR A 426 17.86 -11.70 2.01
CA TYR A 426 17.46 -10.61 1.15
C TYR A 426 15.99 -10.74 0.77
N ASN A 427 15.32 -9.61 0.63
CA ASN A 427 13.94 -9.54 0.21
C ASN A 427 13.81 -8.63 -1.02
N PRO A 428 14.19 -9.12 -2.22
CA PRO A 428 13.98 -8.38 -3.44
C PRO A 428 12.48 -8.23 -3.72
N THR A 429 12.09 -7.01 -4.04
CA THR A 429 10.70 -6.63 -4.32
C THR A 429 10.60 -5.87 -5.63
N LYS A 430 9.49 -6.07 -6.35
CA LYS A 430 9.12 -5.31 -7.54
C LYS A 430 7.64 -4.98 -7.47
N GLY A 431 7.30 -3.73 -7.69
CA GLY A 431 5.93 -3.24 -7.78
C GLY A 431 5.70 -2.56 -9.11
N ASN A 432 4.59 -2.85 -9.75
CA ASN A 432 4.12 -2.15 -10.93
C ASN A 432 2.65 -1.81 -10.71
N PHE A 433 2.30 -0.59 -11.02
CA PHE A 433 0.92 -0.11 -11.00
C PHE A 433 0.72 0.75 -12.24
N GLY A 434 -0.38 0.56 -12.93
CA GLY A 434 -0.72 1.36 -14.07
C GLY A 434 -2.21 1.55 -14.14
N ASN A 435 -2.64 2.74 -14.51
CA ASN A 435 -4.03 3.02 -14.79
C ASN A 435 -4.18 3.92 -16.02
N VAL A 436 -5.34 3.81 -16.64
CA VAL A 436 -5.80 4.69 -17.71
C VAL A 436 -7.20 5.14 -17.32
N ASN A 437 -7.45 6.43 -17.48
CA ASN A 437 -8.72 7.05 -17.22
C ASN A 437 -9.17 7.81 -18.49
N TRP A 438 -10.41 7.60 -18.90
CA TRP A 438 -11.06 8.36 -19.95
C TRP A 438 -12.30 9.04 -19.41
N THR A 439 -12.28 10.37 -19.37
CA THR A 439 -13.40 11.21 -18.95
C THR A 439 -14.06 11.81 -20.19
N ARG A 440 -15.37 11.62 -20.33
CA ARG A 440 -16.16 12.18 -21.42
C ARG A 440 -17.31 13.04 -20.89
N THR A 441 -17.30 14.32 -21.24
CA THR A 441 -18.44 15.23 -21.04
C THR A 441 -19.39 15.07 -22.21
N LEU A 442 -20.56 14.48 -21.98
CA LEU A 442 -21.58 14.26 -23.01
C LEU A 442 -22.33 15.56 -23.32
N ASN A 443 -22.68 16.29 -22.27
CA ASN A 443 -23.26 17.63 -22.30
C ASN A 443 -22.96 18.34 -20.96
N PRO A 444 -23.33 19.60 -20.76
CA PRO A 444 -23.05 20.33 -19.53
C PRO A 444 -23.57 19.68 -18.24
N THR A 445 -24.55 18.79 -18.32
CA THR A 445 -25.19 18.13 -17.17
C THR A 445 -24.84 16.64 -17.05
N MET A 446 -24.19 16.07 -18.07
CA MET A 446 -23.91 14.63 -18.12
C MET A 446 -22.46 14.35 -18.45
N MET A 447 -21.87 13.44 -17.72
CA MET A 447 -20.49 13.06 -17.89
C MET A 447 -20.27 11.58 -17.59
N ASN A 448 -19.26 11.02 -18.25
CA ASN A 448 -18.78 9.65 -18.10
C ASN A 448 -17.30 9.60 -17.74
N GLU A 449 -16.93 8.61 -16.96
CA GLU A 449 -15.54 8.27 -16.69
C GLU A 449 -15.32 6.76 -16.60
N LEU A 450 -14.54 6.23 -17.53
CA LEU A 450 -14.08 4.85 -17.58
C LEU A 450 -12.65 4.77 -17.07
N ARG A 451 -12.38 3.86 -16.16
CA ARG A 451 -11.05 3.57 -15.64
C ARG A 451 -10.70 2.11 -15.80
N ALA A 452 -9.47 1.85 -16.17
CA ALA A 452 -8.91 0.51 -16.17
C ALA A 452 -7.51 0.56 -15.56
N GLY A 453 -7.19 -0.43 -14.73
CA GLY A 453 -5.91 -0.48 -14.06
C GLY A 453 -5.42 -1.87 -13.74
N VAL A 454 -4.12 -1.96 -13.53
CA VAL A 454 -3.44 -3.18 -13.11
C VAL A 454 -2.43 -2.87 -12.00
N THR A 455 -2.48 -3.68 -10.96
CA THR A 455 -1.48 -3.70 -9.90
C THR A 455 -0.80 -5.05 -9.90
N ARG A 456 0.52 -5.08 -9.96
CA ARG A 456 1.31 -6.30 -9.83
C ARG A 456 2.44 -6.08 -8.85
N TRP A 457 2.49 -6.90 -7.84
CA TRP A 457 3.56 -6.94 -6.87
C TRP A 457 4.31 -8.27 -6.94
N GLU A 458 5.61 -8.22 -6.76
CA GLU A 458 6.47 -9.39 -6.65
C GLU A 458 7.38 -9.21 -5.44
N GLY A 459 7.32 -10.16 -4.52
CA GLY A 459 8.25 -10.23 -3.40
C GLY A 459 8.79 -11.63 -3.28
N THR A 460 10.09 -11.76 -3.17
CA THR A 460 10.74 -13.05 -2.96
C THR A 460 11.64 -12.99 -1.75
N TYR A 461 11.85 -14.13 -1.14
CA TYR A 461 12.86 -14.29 -0.11
C TYR A 461 14.04 -15.08 -0.68
N SER A 462 15.23 -14.53 -0.55
CA SER A 462 16.46 -15.11 -1.04
C SER A 462 17.42 -15.34 0.13
N ASP A 463 18.02 -16.50 0.16
CA ASP A 463 18.98 -16.93 1.16
C ASP A 463 20.20 -17.53 0.43
N PRO A 464 21.42 -16.95 0.59
CA PRO A 464 22.62 -17.42 -0.06
C PRO A 464 23.00 -18.86 0.26
N LEU A 465 22.70 -19.32 1.49
CA LEU A 465 22.98 -20.68 1.94
C LEU A 465 21.87 -21.69 1.61
N ASN A 466 20.98 -21.36 0.72
CA ASN A 466 19.81 -22.11 0.32
C ASN A 466 19.96 -23.63 0.49
N LYS A 467 19.16 -24.25 1.39
CA LYS A 467 19.07 -25.68 1.68
C LYS A 467 20.28 -26.34 2.40
N GLN A 468 21.36 -25.65 2.65
CA GLN A 468 22.56 -26.25 3.26
C GLN A 468 22.45 -26.41 4.79
N VAL A 469 21.76 -25.48 5.47
CA VAL A 469 21.62 -25.50 6.93
C VAL A 469 20.12 -25.49 7.26
N PRO A 470 19.62 -26.40 8.12
CA PRO A 470 18.26 -26.36 8.60
C PRO A 470 18.01 -25.17 9.56
N GLU A 471 16.75 -24.91 9.88
CA GLU A 471 16.39 -24.07 11.00
C GLU A 471 16.59 -24.83 12.30
N LEU A 472 17.25 -24.21 13.27
CA LEU A 472 17.57 -24.81 14.54
C LEU A 472 17.03 -23.94 15.68
N VAL A 473 16.04 -24.47 16.38
CA VAL A 473 15.44 -23.85 17.56
C VAL A 473 15.97 -24.56 18.79
N ILE A 474 16.85 -23.90 19.54
CA ILE A 474 17.50 -24.47 20.72
C ILE A 474 17.04 -23.68 21.92
N THR A 475 16.38 -24.35 22.88
CA THR A 475 15.95 -23.67 24.11
C THR A 475 17.16 -23.11 24.86
N GLY A 476 17.12 -21.82 25.18
CA GLY A 476 18.23 -21.09 25.81
C GLY A 476 19.16 -20.37 24.84
N MET A 477 19.02 -20.58 23.54
CA MET A 477 19.78 -19.84 22.52
C MET A 477 18.87 -19.09 21.56
N THR A 478 19.41 -18.08 20.92
CA THR A 478 18.73 -17.43 19.79
C THR A 478 18.64 -18.41 18.61
N THR A 479 17.45 -18.56 18.02
CA THR A 479 17.21 -19.44 16.87
C THR A 479 18.27 -19.24 15.79
N ILE A 480 18.91 -20.32 15.41
CA ILE A 480 19.91 -20.34 14.36
C ILE A 480 19.17 -20.51 13.03
N ARG A 481 19.32 -19.50 12.18
CA ARG A 481 18.74 -19.49 10.83
C ARG A 481 17.22 -19.70 10.79
N ASP A 482 16.44 -18.68 11.18
CA ASP A 482 14.99 -18.65 10.99
C ASP A 482 14.63 -18.70 9.49
N VAL A 483 14.29 -19.88 8.97
CA VAL A 483 14.01 -20.13 7.53
C VAL A 483 12.62 -20.71 7.26
N ASN A 484 11.72 -20.61 8.20
CA ASN A 484 10.42 -21.27 8.10
C ASN A 484 9.58 -20.84 6.87
N THR A 485 9.99 -19.78 6.17
CA THR A 485 9.33 -19.24 4.97
C THR A 485 10.23 -19.21 3.73
N PHE A 486 11.42 -19.84 3.76
CA PHE A 486 12.43 -19.75 2.69
C PHE A 486 12.69 -21.09 1.97
N PRO A 487 12.95 -21.07 0.68
CA PRO A 487 12.67 -19.97 -0.25
C PRO A 487 11.17 -19.78 -0.40
N GLY A 488 10.74 -18.57 -0.76
CA GLY A 488 9.32 -18.27 -0.92
C GLY A 488 9.10 -16.96 -1.65
N GLY A 489 7.86 -16.71 -2.01
CA GLY A 489 7.51 -15.47 -2.66
C GLY A 489 5.99 -15.31 -2.80
N TRP A 490 5.58 -14.08 -3.06
CA TRP A 490 4.20 -13.71 -3.33
C TRP A 490 4.14 -12.83 -4.57
N PHE A 491 3.14 -13.09 -5.41
CA PHE A 491 3.01 -12.47 -6.72
C PHE A 491 1.55 -12.08 -6.98
N PRO A 492 0.98 -11.20 -6.14
CA PRO A 492 -0.38 -10.72 -6.35
C PRO A 492 -0.44 -9.89 -7.63
N THR A 493 -1.52 -10.09 -8.38
CA THR A 493 -1.86 -9.28 -9.55
C THR A 493 -3.34 -8.97 -9.51
N GLU A 494 -3.71 -7.72 -9.66
CA GLU A 494 -5.10 -7.27 -9.67
C GLU A 494 -5.38 -6.50 -10.95
N TYR A 495 -6.50 -6.82 -11.58
CA TYR A 495 -7.07 -6.11 -12.71
C TYR A 495 -8.37 -5.47 -12.26
N VAL A 496 -8.55 -4.21 -12.54
CA VAL A 496 -9.72 -3.44 -12.14
C VAL A 496 -10.25 -2.69 -13.34
N VAL A 497 -11.56 -2.76 -13.54
CA VAL A 497 -12.28 -1.90 -14.46
C VAL A 497 -13.41 -1.27 -13.68
N ARG A 498 -13.48 0.04 -13.71
CA ARG A 498 -14.48 0.83 -13.04
C ARG A 498 -15.11 1.79 -14.02
N ASP A 499 -16.41 1.90 -13.91
CA ASP A 499 -17.17 2.81 -14.74
C ASP A 499 -18.25 3.50 -13.91
N MET A 500 -18.50 4.79 -14.18
CA MET A 500 -19.39 5.59 -13.34
C MET A 500 -19.98 6.81 -14.07
N PHE A 501 -21.31 7.12 -13.99
CA PHE A 501 -22.07 8.20 -14.63
C PHE A 501 -22.51 9.32 -13.68
N SER A 502 -22.23 10.56 -13.95
CA SER A 502 -22.77 11.72 -13.24
C SER A 502 -23.80 12.45 -14.08
N TRP A 503 -24.93 12.72 -13.47
CA TRP A 503 -26.02 13.43 -14.08
C TRP A 503 -26.58 14.50 -13.14
N VAL A 504 -26.56 15.75 -13.59
CA VAL A 504 -27.19 16.86 -12.89
C VAL A 504 -28.60 17.07 -13.50
N LYS A 505 -29.63 16.91 -12.69
CA LYS A 505 -31.02 17.12 -13.09
C LYS A 505 -31.74 17.99 -12.07
N GLY A 506 -31.97 19.26 -12.42
CA GLY A 506 -32.52 20.22 -11.46
C GLY A 506 -31.65 20.34 -10.21
N SER A 507 -32.25 20.10 -9.06
CA SER A 507 -31.57 20.12 -7.75
C SER A 507 -30.85 18.82 -7.40
N HIS A 508 -30.89 17.78 -8.25
CA HIS A 508 -30.31 16.48 -8.04
C HIS A 508 -28.94 16.34 -8.68
N GLY A 509 -27.97 15.77 -7.95
CA GLY A 509 -26.65 15.38 -8.43
C GLY A 509 -26.47 13.88 -8.37
N ILE A 510 -26.98 13.17 -9.38
CA ILE A 510 -27.04 11.72 -9.41
C ILE A 510 -25.69 11.15 -9.90
N LYS A 511 -25.16 10.16 -9.20
CA LYS A 511 -23.99 9.37 -9.59
C LYS A 511 -24.35 7.88 -9.50
N PHE A 512 -24.08 7.11 -10.54
CA PHE A 512 -24.24 5.65 -10.49
C PHE A 512 -23.15 4.96 -11.29
N GLY A 513 -22.84 3.75 -10.93
CA GLY A 513 -21.78 3.01 -11.58
C GLY A 513 -21.43 1.71 -10.87
N GLY A 514 -20.28 1.16 -11.20
CA GLY A 514 -19.78 -0.06 -10.60
C GLY A 514 -18.32 -0.33 -10.92
N GLU A 515 -17.78 -1.31 -10.24
CA GLU A 515 -16.41 -1.80 -10.40
C GLU A 515 -16.41 -3.31 -10.53
N VAL A 516 -15.58 -3.85 -11.42
CA VAL A 516 -15.28 -5.27 -11.52
C VAL A 516 -13.80 -5.46 -11.31
N ARG A 517 -13.48 -6.40 -10.46
CA ARG A 517 -12.13 -6.69 -10.02
C ARG A 517 -11.82 -8.16 -10.15
N ARG A 518 -10.65 -8.46 -10.75
CA ARG A 518 -10.11 -9.81 -10.82
C ARG A 518 -8.77 -9.84 -10.11
N ALA A 519 -8.70 -10.56 -9.00
CA ALA A 519 -7.46 -10.72 -8.24
C ALA A 519 -6.87 -12.12 -8.42
N HIS A 520 -5.57 -12.16 -8.63
CA HIS A 520 -4.72 -13.35 -8.66
C HIS A 520 -3.72 -13.21 -7.52
N ASN A 521 -3.85 -14.02 -6.48
CA ASN A 521 -2.91 -14.05 -5.37
C ASN A 521 -2.09 -15.34 -5.44
N ASN A 522 -0.97 -15.29 -6.13
CA ASN A 522 -0.07 -16.42 -6.26
C ASN A 522 0.93 -16.37 -5.10
N LEU A 523 0.86 -17.37 -4.25
CA LEU A 523 1.73 -17.55 -3.10
C LEU A 523 2.54 -18.81 -3.29
N TRP A 524 3.83 -18.69 -3.10
CA TRP A 524 4.73 -19.83 -3.04
C TRP A 524 5.43 -19.78 -1.69
N HIS A 525 5.01 -20.63 -0.78
CA HIS A 525 5.63 -20.79 0.52
C HIS A 525 6.31 -22.14 0.61
N THR A 526 7.54 -22.12 1.04
CA THR A 526 8.28 -23.34 1.35
C THR A 526 8.33 -23.59 2.86
N ARG A 527 7.28 -23.15 3.58
CA ARG A 527 7.26 -23.27 5.04
C ARG A 527 7.63 -24.69 5.43
N ASN A 528 8.72 -24.83 6.21
CA ASN A 528 9.30 -26.11 6.59
C ASN A 528 9.63 -27.06 5.41
N PHE A 529 9.83 -26.56 4.20
CA PHE A 529 10.43 -27.36 3.12
C PHE A 529 11.88 -27.71 3.45
N ILE A 530 12.64 -26.72 3.93
CA ILE A 530 13.85 -26.94 4.67
C ILE A 530 13.41 -27.37 6.07
N PRO A 531 13.87 -28.53 6.58
CA PRO A 531 13.43 -28.99 7.88
C PRO A 531 13.83 -28.01 8.99
N ALA A 532 12.96 -27.87 9.98
CA ALA A 532 13.24 -27.18 11.23
C ALA A 532 13.40 -28.22 12.34
N PHE A 533 14.47 -28.14 13.09
CA PHE A 533 14.72 -28.98 14.24
C PHE A 533 14.62 -28.18 15.53
N SER A 534 13.96 -28.73 16.52
CA SER A 534 13.90 -28.15 17.87
C SER A 534 14.65 -29.04 18.84
N PHE A 535 15.40 -28.44 19.74
CA PHE A 535 16.15 -29.10 20.79
C PHE A 535 15.70 -28.56 22.17
N ALA A 536 15.55 -29.46 23.13
CA ALA A 536 15.09 -29.07 24.46
C ALA A 536 16.10 -28.20 25.22
N ASN A 537 17.38 -28.35 24.93
CA ASN A 537 18.48 -27.59 25.50
C ASN A 537 19.71 -27.62 24.58
N VAL A 538 20.80 -26.98 25.02
CA VAL A 538 22.06 -26.90 24.27
C VAL A 538 22.78 -28.23 24.22
N LEU A 539 22.70 -29.06 25.26
CA LEU A 539 23.35 -30.37 25.29
C LEU A 539 22.74 -31.34 24.28
N ASP A 540 21.42 -31.40 24.20
CA ASP A 540 20.72 -32.19 23.20
C ASP A 540 21.11 -31.77 21.76
N PHE A 541 21.35 -30.47 21.57
CA PHE A 541 21.81 -29.96 20.28
C PHE A 541 23.23 -30.42 19.95
N ILE A 542 24.12 -30.48 20.95
CA ILE A 542 25.51 -30.92 20.79
C ILE A 542 25.58 -32.43 20.47
N ASP A 543 24.67 -33.20 21.05
CA ASP A 543 24.62 -34.67 20.91
C ASP A 543 23.68 -35.13 19.77
N ASP A 544 23.19 -34.20 18.94
CA ASP A 544 22.30 -34.46 17.81
C ASP A 544 21.00 -35.18 18.20
N GLU A 545 20.43 -34.83 19.38
CA GLU A 545 19.20 -35.40 19.92
C GLU A 545 18.02 -34.41 19.79
N PRO A 546 17.41 -34.26 18.59
CA PRO A 546 16.30 -33.32 18.40
C PRO A 546 15.02 -33.80 19.09
N LEU A 547 14.37 -32.89 19.79
CA LEU A 547 13.04 -33.09 20.38
C LEU A 547 11.97 -33.23 19.30
N GLU A 548 12.07 -32.43 18.23
CA GLU A 548 11.10 -32.35 17.17
C GLU A 548 11.75 -31.99 15.82
N MET A 549 11.26 -32.61 14.75
CA MET A 549 11.53 -32.19 13.38
C MET A 549 10.22 -31.80 12.68
N ARG A 550 10.18 -30.60 12.11
CA ARG A 550 9.07 -30.12 11.29
C ARG A 550 9.49 -30.10 9.83
N ARG A 551 8.69 -30.70 8.97
CA ARG A 551 8.88 -30.69 7.52
C ARG A 551 7.54 -30.72 6.78
N THR A 552 7.42 -29.91 5.74
CA THR A 552 6.24 -29.95 4.87
C THR A 552 6.38 -31.08 3.85
N VAL A 553 5.43 -31.99 3.85
CA VAL A 553 5.39 -33.16 2.94
C VAL A 553 4.05 -33.22 2.22
N ASP A 554 4.02 -33.82 1.04
CA ASP A 554 2.78 -34.21 0.37
C ASP A 554 2.13 -35.32 1.20
N PRO A 555 0.91 -35.14 1.70
CA PRO A 555 0.26 -36.14 2.58
C PRO A 555 -0.01 -37.46 1.92
N ARG A 556 0.02 -37.58 0.58
CA ARG A 556 -0.21 -38.82 -0.16
C ARG A 556 1.06 -39.62 -0.36
N THR A 557 2.19 -38.95 -0.50
CA THR A 557 3.46 -39.59 -0.87
C THR A 557 4.51 -39.55 0.23
N GLY A 558 4.33 -38.66 1.24
CA GLY A 558 5.34 -38.38 2.26
C GLY A 558 6.58 -37.63 1.74
N VAL A 559 6.61 -37.30 0.46
CA VAL A 559 7.75 -36.63 -0.16
C VAL A 559 7.72 -35.13 0.21
N PRO A 560 8.89 -34.53 0.56
CA PRO A 560 8.98 -33.11 0.80
C PRO A 560 8.44 -32.30 -0.36
N THR A 561 7.55 -31.36 -0.05
CA THR A 561 6.90 -30.53 -1.07
C THR A 561 6.83 -29.08 -0.66
N THR A 562 6.66 -28.21 -1.65
CA THR A 562 6.44 -26.78 -1.45
C THR A 562 4.94 -26.50 -1.47
N THR A 563 4.48 -25.62 -0.58
CA THR A 563 3.11 -25.15 -0.63
C THR A 563 3.00 -24.01 -1.65
N ARG A 564 2.34 -24.30 -2.76
CA ARG A 564 1.96 -23.28 -3.73
C ARG A 564 0.45 -23.11 -3.71
N VAL A 565 0.00 -21.87 -3.61
CA VAL A 565 -1.42 -21.51 -3.63
C VAL A 565 -1.61 -20.45 -4.70
N ASP A 566 -2.46 -20.74 -5.68
CA ASP A 566 -2.76 -19.85 -6.79
C ASP A 566 -4.22 -19.39 -6.69
N GLN A 567 -4.49 -18.52 -5.73
CA GLN A 567 -5.83 -18.02 -5.43
C GLN A 567 -6.36 -17.12 -6.54
N ARG A 568 -7.64 -17.24 -6.81
CA ARG A 568 -8.39 -16.42 -7.75
C ARG A 568 -9.67 -15.96 -7.08
N ILE A 569 -9.95 -14.66 -7.21
CA ILE A 569 -11.18 -14.07 -6.70
C ILE A 569 -11.76 -13.10 -7.72
N TRP A 570 -13.08 -13.06 -7.82
CA TRP A 570 -13.83 -12.02 -8.47
C TRP A 570 -14.52 -11.19 -7.41
N GLU A 571 -14.40 -9.89 -7.51
CA GLU A 571 -15.15 -8.94 -6.71
C GLU A 571 -15.85 -7.96 -7.65
N GLY A 572 -16.93 -7.36 -7.20
CA GLY A 572 -17.61 -6.33 -7.97
C GLY A 572 -18.60 -5.57 -7.12
N ASP A 573 -18.93 -4.40 -7.57
CA ASP A 573 -19.89 -3.55 -6.89
C ASP A 573 -20.76 -2.77 -7.88
N LEU A 574 -21.91 -2.32 -7.36
CA LEU A 574 -22.79 -1.37 -8.00
C LEU A 574 -23.21 -0.33 -6.97
N PHE A 575 -23.31 0.92 -7.38
CA PHE A 575 -23.74 1.98 -6.49
C PHE A 575 -24.62 3.03 -7.20
N LEU A 576 -25.44 3.70 -6.39
CA LEU A 576 -26.24 4.86 -6.75
C LEU A 576 -26.11 5.88 -5.62
N GLN A 577 -25.80 7.11 -5.96
CA GLN A 577 -25.70 8.24 -5.04
C GLN A 577 -26.51 9.41 -5.61
N ASP A 578 -27.31 10.07 -4.77
CA ASP A 578 -27.99 11.33 -5.10
C ASP A 578 -27.61 12.40 -4.07
N ASP A 579 -27.00 13.46 -4.53
CA ASP A 579 -26.73 14.66 -3.76
C ASP A 579 -27.85 15.67 -4.05
N TRP A 580 -28.96 15.56 -3.32
CA TRP A 580 -30.17 16.32 -3.53
C TRP A 580 -30.20 17.63 -2.75
N LYS A 581 -30.17 18.74 -3.44
CA LYS A 581 -30.28 20.08 -2.85
C LYS A 581 -31.76 20.44 -2.65
N VAL A 582 -32.31 20.06 -1.49
CA VAL A 582 -33.73 20.27 -1.15
C VAL A 582 -34.06 21.75 -0.99
N ARG A 583 -33.13 22.52 -0.42
CA ARG A 583 -33.20 23.96 -0.22
C ARG A 583 -31.80 24.59 -0.39
N ARG A 584 -31.73 25.92 -0.49
CA ARG A 584 -30.42 26.62 -0.57
C ARG A 584 -29.47 26.31 0.58
N ASN A 585 -30.01 25.97 1.76
CA ASN A 585 -29.25 25.66 2.98
C ASN A 585 -29.38 24.19 3.44
N LEU A 586 -29.97 23.30 2.61
CA LEU A 586 -30.17 21.89 2.94
C LEU A 586 -29.84 21.00 1.75
N THR A 587 -28.81 20.18 1.88
CA THR A 587 -28.46 19.11 0.93
C THR A 587 -28.62 17.76 1.62
N LEU A 588 -29.29 16.81 0.97
CA LEU A 588 -29.40 15.42 1.40
C LEU A 588 -28.48 14.57 0.52
N ASN A 589 -27.56 13.84 1.14
CA ASN A 589 -26.69 12.89 0.45
C ASN A 589 -27.25 11.48 0.66
N LEU A 590 -27.90 10.93 -0.36
CA LEU A 590 -28.58 9.63 -0.32
C LEU A 590 -27.83 8.64 -1.21
N GLY A 591 -27.50 7.47 -0.67
CA GLY A 591 -26.75 6.50 -1.45
C GLY A 591 -27.09 5.06 -1.12
N LEU A 592 -26.98 4.20 -2.13
CA LEU A 592 -27.08 2.76 -2.02
C LEU A 592 -25.89 2.12 -2.72
N ARG A 593 -25.29 1.13 -2.08
CA ARG A 593 -24.20 0.35 -2.66
C ARG A 593 -24.41 -1.13 -2.37
N TYR A 594 -24.10 -1.95 -3.35
CA TYR A 594 -24.03 -3.40 -3.22
C TYR A 594 -22.63 -3.87 -3.60
N ASP A 595 -21.95 -4.53 -2.68
CA ASP A 595 -20.65 -5.14 -2.91
C ASP A 595 -20.79 -6.67 -2.95
N TYR A 596 -20.21 -7.29 -3.97
CA TYR A 596 -20.10 -8.74 -4.11
C TYR A 596 -18.64 -9.17 -3.90
N PHE A 597 -18.42 -10.03 -2.95
CA PHE A 597 -17.15 -10.69 -2.69
C PHE A 597 -17.26 -12.16 -3.06
N GLY A 598 -16.65 -12.52 -4.18
CA GLY A 598 -16.65 -13.92 -4.63
C GLY A 598 -15.77 -14.80 -3.75
N PRO A 599 -16.00 -16.11 -3.74
CA PRO A 599 -15.18 -17.04 -3.01
C PRO A 599 -13.76 -17.13 -3.59
N TYR A 600 -12.79 -17.38 -2.72
CA TYR A 600 -11.46 -17.75 -3.15
C TYR A 600 -11.50 -19.12 -3.82
N THR A 601 -11.00 -19.20 -5.04
CA THR A 601 -10.78 -20.44 -5.78
C THR A 601 -9.28 -20.63 -6.00
N ASP A 602 -8.81 -21.88 -6.01
CA ASP A 602 -7.44 -22.19 -6.43
C ASP A 602 -7.44 -22.71 -7.86
N SER A 603 -6.57 -22.19 -8.71
CA SER A 603 -6.50 -22.58 -10.13
C SER A 603 -6.15 -24.07 -10.34
N HIS A 604 -5.68 -24.74 -9.30
CA HIS A 604 -5.32 -26.15 -9.31
C HIS A 604 -6.23 -27.01 -8.40
N ASN A 605 -7.37 -26.46 -7.96
CA ASN A 605 -8.34 -27.13 -7.08
C ASN A 605 -7.73 -27.69 -5.76
N ARG A 606 -6.74 -27.01 -5.21
CA ARG A 606 -6.07 -27.41 -3.96
C ARG A 606 -6.77 -26.88 -2.71
N LEU A 607 -7.55 -25.80 -2.83
CA LEU A 607 -8.40 -25.29 -1.74
C LEU A 607 -9.65 -26.18 -1.66
N ARG A 608 -9.87 -26.76 -0.49
CA ARG A 608 -11.08 -27.52 -0.17
C ARG A 608 -11.77 -26.89 1.03
N ASP A 609 -13.08 -26.84 0.99
CA ASP A 609 -13.88 -26.53 2.17
C ASP A 609 -13.79 -27.70 3.16
N LEU A 610 -13.64 -27.40 4.44
CA LEU A 610 -13.65 -28.39 5.50
C LEU A 610 -14.97 -29.17 5.55
N SER A 611 -16.07 -28.56 5.10
CA SER A 611 -17.36 -29.25 4.97
C SER A 611 -17.38 -30.36 3.91
N GLN A 612 -16.45 -30.33 2.95
CA GLN A 612 -16.28 -31.34 1.90
C GLN A 612 -15.17 -32.34 2.21
N ALA A 613 -14.48 -32.19 3.34
CA ALA A 613 -13.56 -33.22 3.81
C ALA A 613 -14.37 -34.47 4.09
N PRO A 614 -14.00 -35.64 3.54
CA PRO A 614 -14.63 -36.90 3.94
C PRO A 614 -14.49 -36.98 5.46
N ALA A 615 -15.57 -37.34 6.15
CA ALA A 615 -15.51 -37.56 7.58
C ALA A 615 -14.33 -38.51 7.86
N ILE A 616 -13.41 -38.09 8.71
CA ILE A 616 -12.29 -38.94 9.13
C ILE A 616 -12.91 -39.98 10.06
N THR A 617 -13.50 -40.97 9.46
CA THR A 617 -14.16 -42.11 10.17
C THR A 617 -13.16 -43.15 10.60
N ASP A 618 -11.96 -43.16 10.01
CA ASP A 618 -10.90 -44.05 10.42
C ASP A 618 -9.92 -43.31 11.37
N LYS A 619 -9.79 -43.80 12.58
CA LYS A 619 -8.63 -43.51 13.42
C LYS A 619 -7.41 -43.77 12.53
N PRO A 620 -6.47 -42.83 12.36
CA PRO A 620 -5.26 -43.08 11.61
C PRO A 620 -4.60 -44.29 12.26
N SER A 621 -4.61 -45.43 11.56
CA SER A 621 -3.67 -46.50 11.85
C SER A 621 -2.31 -45.83 11.92
N ARG A 622 -1.58 -45.99 13.02
CA ARG A 622 -0.25 -45.39 13.21
C ARG A 622 0.49 -45.49 11.89
N PRO A 623 0.91 -44.38 11.26
CA PRO A 623 1.65 -44.49 10.01
C PRO A 623 2.92 -45.27 10.33
N ALA A 624 3.10 -46.40 9.68
CA ALA A 624 4.30 -47.26 9.80
C ALA A 624 5.59 -46.54 9.42
N GLY A 625 5.50 -45.26 9.05
CA GLY A 625 6.61 -44.38 8.64
C GLY A 625 7.32 -43.58 9.73
N LEU A 626 6.77 -43.47 10.95
CA LEU A 626 7.44 -42.72 12.00
C LEU A 626 8.73 -43.36 12.48
N THR A 627 8.83 -44.68 12.42
CA THR A 627 10.06 -45.46 12.77
C THR A 627 11.08 -45.46 11.62
N SER A 628 10.67 -45.28 10.36
CA SER A 628 11.62 -45.24 9.24
C SER A 628 12.24 -43.84 8.99
N CYS A 629 11.56 -42.77 9.37
CA CYS A 629 12.13 -41.41 9.28
C CYS A 629 13.29 -41.17 10.29
N LEU A 630 13.26 -41.84 11.42
CA LEU A 630 14.33 -41.74 12.43
C LEU A 630 15.60 -42.55 12.06
N ARG A 631 15.50 -43.51 11.08
CA ARG A 631 16.65 -44.30 10.61
C ARG A 631 17.29 -43.82 9.28
N ALA A 632 16.69 -42.85 8.60
CA ALA A 632 17.21 -42.35 7.30
C ALA A 632 18.22 -41.23 7.41
N GLY A 633 18.81 -40.99 8.57
CA GLY A 633 19.75 -39.92 8.85
C GLY A 633 21.20 -40.30 9.07
N THR A 634 21.61 -41.54 8.81
CA THR A 634 23.04 -41.88 8.72
C THR A 634 23.49 -41.70 7.27
N PRO A 635 24.40 -40.76 6.99
CA PRO A 635 25.05 -40.66 5.69
C PRO A 635 26.05 -41.81 5.58
N THR A 636 25.78 -42.80 4.75
CA THR A 636 26.84 -43.66 4.20
C THR A 636 27.50 -42.93 3.05
N HIS A 637 28.80 -42.55 3.26
CA HIS A 637 29.81 -42.06 2.33
C HIS A 637 29.56 -40.81 1.53
#